data_326218b81d7b5d86a1340fe20143141a
#
_entry.id   326218b81d7b5d86a1340fe20143141a
#
_cell.length_a   1.000
_cell.length_b   1.000
_cell.length_c   1.000
_cell.angle_alpha   90.00
_cell.angle_beta   90.00
_cell.angle_gamma   90.00
#
_symmetry.space_group_name_H-M   'P 1'
#
loop_
_entity.id
_entity.type
_entity.pdbx_description
1 polymer ?
#
loop_
_entity_poly.entity_id
_entity_poly.type
_entity_poly.pdbx_seq_one_letter_code
_entity_poly.pdbx_strand_id
1 'polypeptide(L)'
;MPSKNKDIGEKPVDKILPSGIAKPKTKLQKKESQEEPGSTTKKYEELNFIDLSRSVWNYSLLTDDDVINYQNGTHYQLYKKFGSHSIQVNETWGMYFCVWAPNATSISVIGNFNDWKKHEFELYPRWDKSGIWEGFIPHFKLGEAYKYHIVGYAKRKLDKGDPFANFWEKRPDTASITWDMYYEWKDDNWMKTRKKNNALNAPWSVYEMHLASWQRPDKHDEESYNTYDDIRERLVPYVKEMGFTHVEFMPVAEHPFDGSWGYQCTGFFAATSRFGNPQGLMRLIDAFHQEGIGVIMDWVPSHFPYDAHGLFMFDGAHTYEYADMRKGFHPDWNSYIFNYKRGEVKSFLISSARYWFDLFHIDGIRVDAVSSMLKLNYSREEGEWEPNEFGGDGNLEAIAFIKDLNETIFRDFPDVQTIAEEATDWPGISKPTWQDGLGFGMKWMMGWMHDTLDYFKLDPLLRQFHQNKFTFSMMYYYDENFMLPLSHDEVVHGKSPMIHKLPGDEWQKFANLRLLYTYMWTHPGAKLLFMGNEFGQTTEWNYKSELNWSLLQFDAHRLLKDCIKDLNGLLKAEPALYQQQFDPAGFEWVDLDHRAETVMVFKRKGKKKEDDLLVILNMTPVVRNDWMIEVSGKPYQEEIFNSDSAIYWGTGDVFNPELRSVLLDKGQKKYRLLVNLPALGGIILK
;
A
#
# COMPACT_ATOMS: atom_id res chain seq x y z
N MET A 1 3.58 34.96 -45.48
CA MET A 1 4.43 35.15 -46.67
C MET A 1 5.67 34.33 -46.55
N PRO A 2 6.13 33.74 -47.62
CA PRO A 2 6.50 32.34 -47.67
C PRO A 2 7.96 32.09 -48.02
N SER A 3 8.26 30.83 -48.08
CA SER A 3 9.25 30.12 -48.90
C SER A 3 10.62 29.85 -48.24
N LYS A 4 11.25 28.73 -48.43
CA LYS A 4 11.32 27.80 -49.58
C LYS A 4 11.85 26.43 -49.14
N ASN A 5 11.24 25.39 -49.69
CA ASN A 5 11.77 24.03 -49.86
C ASN A 5 13.17 23.96 -50.43
N LYS A 6 13.92 22.91 -50.06
CA LYS A 6 14.75 22.17 -51.02
C LYS A 6 14.80 20.69 -50.61
N ASP A 7 14.14 19.89 -51.41
CA ASP A 7 14.35 18.45 -51.59
C ASP A 7 15.76 18.13 -52.13
N ILE A 8 16.35 17.03 -51.66
CA ILE A 8 17.28 16.17 -52.42
C ILE A 8 17.20 14.80 -51.71
N GLY A 9 16.52 13.79 -52.18
CA GLY A 9 16.88 12.93 -53.28
C GLY A 9 17.32 11.59 -52.71
N GLU A 10 16.39 10.60 -52.73
CA GLU A 10 16.66 9.15 -52.47
C GLU A 10 17.63 8.55 -53.49
N LYS A 11 18.45 7.58 -53.06
CA LYS A 11 18.69 6.31 -53.78
C LYS A 11 19.27 5.20 -52.86
N PRO A 12 18.88 3.96 -53.08
CA PRO A 12 19.17 2.82 -52.23
C PRO A 12 20.51 2.13 -52.59
N VAL A 13 21.14 1.49 -51.62
CA VAL A 13 22.29 0.61 -51.89
C VAL A 13 22.02 -0.81 -51.28
N ASP A 14 22.23 -1.74 -52.15
CA ASP A 14 21.95 -3.15 -52.04
C ASP A 14 22.79 -3.93 -50.99
N LYS A 15 22.19 -5.06 -50.62
CA LYS A 15 22.78 -6.17 -49.91
C LYS A 15 24.11 -6.65 -50.47
N ILE A 16 25.13 -6.85 -49.61
CA ILE A 16 26.18 -7.82 -49.84
C ILE A 16 26.49 -8.53 -48.51
N LEU A 17 26.20 -9.80 -48.46
CA LEU A 17 26.78 -10.77 -47.50
C LEU A 17 28.13 -11.24 -48.05
N PRO A 18 29.12 -11.48 -47.20
CA PRO A 18 30.16 -12.46 -47.51
C PRO A 18 30.14 -13.62 -46.51
N SER A 19 30.12 -14.75 -47.10
CA SER A 19 30.35 -16.08 -46.54
C SER A 19 31.81 -16.29 -46.15
N GLY A 20 32.01 -17.00 -45.02
CA GLY A 20 33.09 -17.95 -44.86
C GLY A 20 34.46 -17.44 -44.44
N ILE A 21 34.80 -17.59 -43.14
CA ILE A 21 36.22 -17.74 -42.73
C ILE A 21 36.31 -18.89 -41.75
N ALA A 22 37.30 -19.77 -42.07
CA ALA A 22 37.58 -21.03 -41.44
C ALA A 22 38.15 -20.90 -40.01
N LYS A 23 37.87 -21.90 -39.20
CA LYS A 23 38.50 -22.12 -37.89
C LYS A 23 40.00 -22.40 -38.02
N PRO A 24 40.89 -21.75 -37.27
CA PRO A 24 42.26 -22.29 -37.08
C PRO A 24 42.26 -23.30 -35.93
N LYS A 25 42.71 -24.48 -36.22
CA LYS A 25 43.15 -25.47 -35.24
C LYS A 25 44.47 -25.00 -34.66
N THR A 26 44.50 -24.61 -33.39
CA THR A 26 45.75 -24.45 -32.65
C THR A 26 45.86 -25.55 -31.61
N LYS A 27 46.86 -26.37 -31.73
CA LYS A 27 47.29 -27.37 -30.76
C LYS A 27 47.72 -26.67 -29.47
N LEU A 28 47.01 -26.92 -28.38
CA LEU A 28 47.47 -26.60 -27.02
C LEU A 28 48.47 -27.67 -26.57
N GLN A 29 49.71 -27.28 -26.45
CA GLN A 29 50.70 -28.03 -25.68
C GLN A 29 50.32 -27.92 -24.19
N LYS A 30 50.13 -29.07 -23.55
CA LYS A 30 50.07 -29.21 -22.10
C LYS A 30 51.43 -28.77 -21.51
N LYS A 31 51.41 -27.69 -20.73
CA LYS A 31 52.37 -27.49 -19.64
C LYS A 31 51.62 -27.81 -18.36
N GLU A 32 51.94 -28.93 -17.79
CA GLU A 32 51.64 -29.27 -16.41
C GLU A 32 52.44 -28.32 -15.52
N SER A 33 51.78 -27.37 -14.90
CA SER A 33 52.25 -26.75 -13.66
C SER A 33 51.41 -27.35 -12.52
N GLN A 34 52.07 -28.18 -11.73
CA GLN A 34 51.57 -28.63 -10.45
C GLN A 34 51.38 -27.40 -9.55
N GLU A 35 50.14 -26.94 -9.38
CA GLU A 35 49.71 -26.14 -8.21
C GLU A 35 48.91 -27.07 -7.31
N GLU A 36 49.41 -27.22 -6.09
CA GLU A 36 48.80 -28.02 -5.04
C GLU A 36 47.40 -27.53 -4.70
N PRO A 37 46.37 -28.39 -4.63
CA PRO A 37 45.07 -28.04 -4.13
C PRO A 37 45.10 -28.12 -2.59
N GLY A 38 45.64 -27.11 -1.95
CA GLY A 38 45.78 -27.09 -0.48
C GLY A 38 45.49 -25.78 0.19
N SER A 39 45.30 -24.65 -0.55
CA SER A 39 45.25 -23.35 0.10
C SER A 39 43.82 -22.81 0.36
N THR A 40 42.83 -23.23 -0.41
CA THR A 40 41.47 -22.78 -0.23
C THR A 40 40.72 -23.54 0.88
N THR A 41 40.91 -24.82 0.98
CA THR A 41 40.33 -25.65 2.05
C THR A 41 40.90 -25.32 3.42
N LYS A 42 42.22 -25.06 3.52
CA LYS A 42 42.82 -24.63 4.79
C LYS A 42 42.35 -23.26 5.25
N LYS A 43 42.10 -22.34 4.34
CA LYS A 43 41.54 -21.00 4.70
C LYS A 43 40.10 -21.08 5.18
N TYR A 44 39.30 -21.99 4.65
CA TYR A 44 37.94 -22.26 5.12
C TYR A 44 37.90 -22.99 6.46
N GLU A 45 38.82 -23.89 6.73
CA GLU A 45 38.95 -24.58 8.01
C GLU A 45 39.46 -23.64 9.12
N GLU A 46 40.37 -22.68 8.81
CA GLU A 46 40.82 -21.67 9.78
C GLU A 46 39.76 -20.61 10.09
N LEU A 47 38.81 -20.32 9.18
CA LEU A 47 37.71 -19.39 9.38
C LEU A 47 36.58 -19.97 10.25
N ASN A 48 36.50 -21.30 10.40
CA ASN A 48 35.46 -21.97 11.16
C ASN A 48 35.95 -22.59 12.48
N PHE A 49 37.07 -22.12 13.01
CA PHE A 49 37.49 -22.56 14.35
C PHE A 49 36.61 -21.88 15.41
N ILE A 50 35.59 -22.60 15.87
CA ILE A 50 34.70 -22.15 16.94
C ILE A 50 35.37 -22.45 18.27
N ASP A 51 35.76 -21.40 18.99
CA ASP A 51 36.22 -21.51 20.38
C ASP A 51 35.02 -21.68 21.30
N LEU A 52 34.74 -22.95 21.63
CA LEU A 52 33.58 -23.34 22.48
C LEU A 52 33.70 -22.83 23.94
N SER A 53 34.86 -22.30 24.34
CA SER A 53 35.06 -21.72 25.68
C SER A 53 34.52 -20.28 25.80
N ARG A 54 34.24 -19.62 24.66
CA ARG A 54 33.73 -18.24 24.63
C ARG A 54 32.23 -18.19 24.78
N SER A 55 31.73 -17.09 25.35
CA SER A 55 30.29 -16.79 25.47
C SER A 55 29.62 -16.54 24.12
N VAL A 56 30.36 -16.07 23.12
CA VAL A 56 29.93 -15.89 21.72
C VAL A 56 30.85 -16.68 20.81
N TRP A 57 30.26 -17.52 19.95
CA TRP A 57 31.02 -18.27 18.96
C TRP A 57 31.08 -17.48 17.64
N ASN A 58 32.26 -17.46 17.03
CA ASN A 58 32.42 -16.85 15.71
C ASN A 58 31.77 -17.77 14.66
N TYR A 59 30.57 -17.40 14.25
CA TYR A 59 29.75 -18.16 13.31
C TYR A 59 29.01 -17.20 12.38
N SER A 60 28.86 -17.55 11.12
CA SER A 60 28.17 -16.76 10.10
C SER A 60 27.12 -17.59 9.36
N LEU A 61 25.93 -17.02 9.16
CA LEU A 61 24.92 -17.48 8.20
C LEU A 61 25.09 -16.86 6.82
N LEU A 62 25.92 -15.80 6.70
CA LEU A 62 26.11 -15.07 5.45
C LEU A 62 27.24 -15.71 4.63
N THR A 63 26.97 -15.88 3.35
CA THR A 63 28.00 -16.18 2.33
C THR A 63 28.63 -14.88 1.82
N ASP A 64 29.75 -14.98 1.10
CA ASP A 64 30.35 -13.80 0.46
C ASP A 64 29.43 -13.20 -0.62
N ASP A 65 28.66 -14.04 -1.33
CA ASP A 65 27.66 -13.58 -2.29
C ASP A 65 26.52 -12.81 -1.61
N ASP A 66 26.07 -13.24 -0.42
CA ASP A 66 25.08 -12.51 0.38
C ASP A 66 25.58 -11.10 0.68
N VAL A 67 26.84 -10.95 1.10
CA VAL A 67 27.42 -9.65 1.43
C VAL A 67 27.59 -8.77 0.19
N ILE A 68 28.09 -9.33 -0.90
CA ILE A 68 28.23 -8.59 -2.18
C ILE A 68 26.85 -8.10 -2.64
N ASN A 69 25.85 -8.97 -2.64
CA ASN A 69 24.49 -8.60 -3.02
C ASN A 69 23.87 -7.57 -2.06
N TYR A 70 24.14 -7.67 -0.77
CA TYR A 70 23.69 -6.71 0.23
C TYR A 70 24.25 -5.29 -0.04
N GLN A 71 25.55 -5.19 -0.24
CA GLN A 71 26.21 -3.92 -0.53
C GLN A 71 25.79 -3.32 -1.89
N ASN A 72 25.49 -4.17 -2.88
CA ASN A 72 25.01 -3.76 -4.19
C ASN A 72 23.51 -3.40 -4.21
N GLY A 73 22.78 -3.62 -3.13
CA GLY A 73 21.34 -3.35 -3.07
C GLY A 73 20.49 -4.36 -3.83
N THR A 74 20.96 -5.62 -3.92
CA THR A 74 20.29 -6.72 -4.66
C THR A 74 19.98 -7.94 -3.79
N HIS A 75 20.26 -7.89 -2.48
CA HIS A 75 19.85 -8.91 -1.53
C HIS A 75 18.50 -8.57 -0.92
N TYR A 76 17.45 -9.32 -1.26
CA TYR A 76 16.08 -8.99 -0.88
C TYR A 76 15.42 -9.97 0.11
N GLN A 77 16.23 -10.81 0.78
CA GLN A 77 15.78 -11.77 1.82
C GLN A 77 16.63 -11.66 3.09
N LEU A 78 17.00 -10.43 3.45
CA LEU A 78 17.88 -10.18 4.61
C LEU A 78 17.28 -10.70 5.92
N TYR A 79 15.96 -10.67 6.06
CA TYR A 79 15.24 -11.19 7.24
C TYR A 79 15.48 -12.68 7.51
N LYS A 80 16.07 -13.43 6.57
CA LYS A 80 16.50 -14.83 6.77
C LYS A 80 17.92 -14.96 7.31
N LYS A 81 18.67 -13.86 7.38
CA LYS A 81 20.10 -13.83 7.70
C LYS A 81 20.46 -12.82 8.78
N PHE A 82 19.88 -11.61 8.71
CA PHE A 82 20.07 -10.54 9.69
C PHE A 82 19.04 -10.65 10.81
N GLY A 83 19.35 -10.02 11.95
CA GLY A 83 18.54 -10.12 13.16
C GLY A 83 18.93 -11.29 14.04
N SER A 84 17.96 -11.84 14.76
CA SER A 84 18.16 -12.98 15.68
C SER A 84 17.52 -14.26 15.13
N HIS A 85 18.31 -15.35 15.04
CA HIS A 85 17.84 -16.65 14.52
C HIS A 85 18.18 -17.79 15.47
N SER A 86 17.16 -18.54 15.90
CA SER A 86 17.35 -19.75 16.69
C SER A 86 17.85 -20.87 15.79
N ILE A 87 19.09 -21.31 16.00
CA ILE A 87 19.75 -22.32 15.17
C ILE A 87 20.52 -23.33 16.05
N GLN A 88 20.92 -24.42 15.43
CA GLN A 88 21.81 -25.41 16.07
C GLN A 88 23.20 -25.36 15.41
N VAL A 89 24.22 -25.12 16.22
CA VAL A 89 25.63 -25.11 15.81
C VAL A 89 26.40 -26.12 16.65
N ASN A 90 27.16 -27.03 16.04
CA ASN A 90 27.89 -28.10 16.74
C ASN A 90 27.03 -28.80 17.80
N GLU A 91 25.86 -29.28 17.41
CA GLU A 91 24.88 -29.95 18.29
C GLU A 91 24.32 -29.11 19.46
N THR A 92 24.69 -27.83 19.53
CA THR A 92 24.23 -26.90 20.57
C THR A 92 23.19 -25.92 19.99
N TRP A 93 22.02 -25.90 20.61
CA TRP A 93 21.01 -24.87 20.29
C TRP A 93 21.39 -23.55 20.91
N GLY A 94 21.10 -22.45 20.19
CA GLY A 94 21.35 -21.10 20.65
C GLY A 94 20.79 -20.07 19.68
N MET A 95 21.26 -18.85 19.81
CA MET A 95 20.79 -17.73 18.98
C MET A 95 21.95 -17.12 18.20
N TYR A 96 21.81 -17.07 16.89
CA TYR A 96 22.66 -16.29 16.03
C TYR A 96 22.15 -14.86 15.97
N PHE A 97 23.04 -13.88 16.04
CA PHE A 97 22.77 -12.45 15.89
C PHE A 97 23.58 -11.88 14.75
N CYS A 98 22.96 -11.00 13.96
CA CYS A 98 23.61 -10.32 12.85
C CYS A 98 23.06 -8.91 12.69
N VAL A 99 23.95 -7.90 12.66
CA VAL A 99 23.59 -6.48 12.54
C VAL A 99 24.59 -5.72 11.70
N TRP A 100 24.13 -4.71 10.96
CA TRP A 100 24.97 -3.82 10.18
C TRP A 100 25.23 -2.51 10.93
N ALA A 101 26.51 -2.24 11.23
CA ALA A 101 26.95 -1.03 11.92
C ALA A 101 28.38 -0.70 11.51
N PRO A 102 28.58 -0.11 10.30
CA PRO A 102 29.89 0.04 9.67
C PRO A 102 30.85 0.98 10.42
N ASN A 103 30.35 1.86 11.28
CA ASN A 103 31.17 2.79 12.07
C ASN A 103 31.35 2.33 13.52
N ALA A 104 30.89 1.12 13.86
CA ALA A 104 31.08 0.54 15.19
C ALA A 104 32.52 0.08 15.43
N THR A 105 32.99 0.17 16.66
CA THR A 105 34.26 -0.39 17.12
C THR A 105 34.08 -1.60 18.04
N SER A 106 32.90 -1.74 18.67
CA SER A 106 32.43 -2.96 19.33
C SER A 106 30.91 -2.97 19.40
N ILE A 107 30.35 -4.18 19.35
CA ILE A 107 28.92 -4.42 19.56
C ILE A 107 28.77 -5.60 20.50
N SER A 108 27.93 -5.44 21.53
CA SER A 108 27.56 -6.53 22.42
C SER A 108 26.04 -6.67 22.51
N VAL A 109 25.56 -7.90 22.64
CA VAL A 109 24.15 -8.20 22.90
C VAL A 109 23.91 -8.09 24.40
N ILE A 110 22.98 -7.23 24.79
CA ILE A 110 22.60 -6.97 26.18
C ILE A 110 21.11 -7.23 26.36
N GLY A 111 20.71 -7.73 27.51
CA GLY A 111 19.31 -8.03 27.80
C GLY A 111 19.09 -8.60 29.20
N ASN A 112 17.88 -9.07 29.46
CA ASN A 112 17.54 -9.67 30.75
C ASN A 112 18.40 -10.89 31.11
N PHE A 113 18.83 -11.65 30.10
CA PHE A 113 19.67 -12.85 30.25
C PHE A 113 21.06 -12.58 30.84
N ASN A 114 21.54 -11.33 30.83
CA ASN A 114 22.84 -10.96 31.38
C ASN A 114 22.78 -9.68 32.26
N ASP A 115 21.61 -9.37 32.82
CA ASP A 115 21.38 -8.14 33.61
C ASP A 115 21.80 -6.84 32.88
N TRP A 116 21.62 -6.82 31.57
CA TRP A 116 21.99 -5.69 30.68
C TRP A 116 23.48 -5.29 30.75
N LYS A 117 24.35 -6.26 31.09
CA LYS A 117 25.80 -6.02 31.18
C LYS A 117 26.42 -5.84 29.79
N LYS A 118 27.20 -4.80 29.66
CA LYS A 118 27.91 -4.42 28.44
C LYS A 118 29.20 -5.22 28.32
N HIS A 119 29.64 -5.49 27.08
CA HIS A 119 30.91 -6.18 26.77
C HIS A 119 31.02 -7.66 27.23
N GLU A 120 29.91 -8.30 27.59
CA GLU A 120 29.92 -9.72 27.97
C GLU A 120 29.67 -10.63 26.77
N PHE A 121 28.72 -10.30 25.92
CA PHE A 121 28.39 -11.03 24.70
C PHE A 121 28.74 -10.16 23.47
N GLU A 122 30.05 -10.03 23.20
CA GLU A 122 30.53 -9.22 22.08
C GLU A 122 30.47 -10.01 20.78
N LEU A 123 29.85 -9.39 19.75
CA LEU A 123 29.79 -9.90 18.37
C LEU A 123 31.13 -9.69 17.67
N TYR A 124 31.37 -10.43 16.62
CA TYR A 124 32.58 -10.36 15.80
C TYR A 124 32.30 -9.51 14.56
N PRO A 125 33.17 -8.55 14.22
CA PRO A 125 33.12 -7.90 12.92
C PRO A 125 33.53 -8.89 11.84
N ARG A 126 32.83 -8.89 10.71
CA ARG A 126 33.24 -9.68 9.55
C ARG A 126 34.60 -9.21 9.01
N TRP A 127 35.38 -10.16 8.51
CA TRP A 127 36.71 -9.92 7.96
C TRP A 127 36.74 -9.10 6.68
N ASP A 128 35.60 -9.07 5.92
CA ASP A 128 35.44 -8.45 4.61
C ASP A 128 35.24 -6.92 4.68
N LYS A 129 35.22 -6.35 5.88
CA LYS A 129 35.01 -4.92 6.14
C LYS A 129 33.66 -4.40 5.64
N SER A 130 32.66 -5.27 5.51
CA SER A 130 31.28 -4.89 5.16
C SER A 130 30.60 -4.03 6.22
N GLY A 131 31.14 -3.98 7.43
CA GLY A 131 30.51 -3.34 8.58
C GLY A 131 29.44 -4.21 9.25
N ILE A 132 29.36 -5.47 8.88
CA ILE A 132 28.46 -6.45 9.50
C ILE A 132 29.13 -7.01 10.76
N TRP A 133 28.34 -7.15 11.81
CA TRP A 133 28.72 -7.77 13.09
C TRP A 133 27.81 -8.97 13.32
N GLU A 134 28.41 -10.10 13.69
CA GLU A 134 27.66 -11.35 13.83
C GLU A 134 28.28 -12.28 14.88
N GLY A 135 27.50 -13.27 15.35
CA GLY A 135 27.96 -14.27 16.28
C GLY A 135 26.83 -15.15 16.79
N PHE A 136 27.19 -16.33 17.27
CA PHE A 136 26.25 -17.29 17.85
C PHE A 136 26.45 -17.35 19.37
N ILE A 137 25.36 -17.18 20.12
CA ILE A 137 25.32 -17.30 21.58
C ILE A 137 24.72 -18.66 21.93
N PRO A 138 25.51 -19.62 22.46
CA PRO A 138 25.03 -20.94 22.80
C PRO A 138 24.05 -20.88 23.99
N HIS A 139 23.08 -21.80 24.00
CA HIS A 139 22.06 -21.95 25.04
C HIS A 139 21.14 -20.75 25.26
N PHE A 140 21.17 -19.79 24.36
CA PHE A 140 20.28 -18.61 24.39
C PHE A 140 18.83 -19.05 24.07
N LYS A 141 17.86 -18.49 24.80
CA LYS A 141 16.46 -18.89 24.69
C LYS A 141 15.66 -17.93 23.82
N LEU A 142 14.57 -18.44 23.23
CA LEU A 142 13.53 -17.62 22.62
C LEU A 142 12.72 -16.87 23.71
N GLY A 143 12.20 -15.69 23.33
CA GLY A 143 11.41 -14.83 24.22
C GLY A 143 12.23 -13.88 25.08
N GLU A 144 13.55 -13.85 24.92
CA GLU A 144 14.42 -12.92 25.67
C GLU A 144 14.42 -11.53 25.03
N ALA A 145 14.27 -10.51 25.88
CA ALA A 145 14.42 -9.12 25.48
C ALA A 145 15.90 -8.74 25.36
N TYR A 146 16.25 -8.07 24.25
CA TYR A 146 17.63 -7.68 23.98
C TYR A 146 17.76 -6.36 23.24
N LYS A 147 18.95 -5.75 23.34
CA LYS A 147 19.44 -4.63 22.53
C LYS A 147 20.87 -4.86 22.09
N TYR A 148 21.30 -4.12 21.08
CA TYR A 148 22.72 -3.99 20.76
C TYR A 148 23.30 -2.79 21.50
N HIS A 149 24.31 -3.04 22.35
CA HIS A 149 25.17 -1.98 22.87
C HIS A 149 26.28 -1.72 21.86
N ILE A 150 26.23 -0.56 21.21
CA ILE A 150 27.13 -0.18 20.13
C ILE A 150 28.09 0.90 20.64
N VAL A 151 29.41 0.66 20.53
CA VAL A 151 30.42 1.72 20.62
C VAL A 151 30.74 2.14 19.19
N GLY A 152 30.10 3.21 18.76
CA GLY A 152 30.06 3.63 17.36
C GLY A 152 30.98 4.83 17.05
N TYR A 153 30.60 5.56 15.98
CA TYR A 153 31.34 6.73 15.51
C TYR A 153 31.62 7.72 16.63
N ALA A 154 32.85 8.26 16.64
CA ALA A 154 33.33 9.17 17.67
C ALA A 154 33.21 8.60 19.11
N LYS A 155 33.28 7.29 19.29
CA LYS A 155 33.15 6.57 20.58
C LYS A 155 31.83 6.81 21.31
N ARG A 156 30.77 7.15 20.55
CA ARG A 156 29.41 7.24 21.10
C ARG A 156 28.95 5.85 21.56
N LYS A 157 28.34 5.81 22.73
CA LYS A 157 27.77 4.57 23.30
C LYS A 157 26.25 4.64 23.14
N LEU A 158 25.70 3.67 22.45
CA LEU A 158 24.28 3.63 22.04
C LEU A 158 23.71 2.26 22.41
N ASP A 159 22.48 2.24 22.92
CA ASP A 159 21.71 1.01 23.14
C ASP A 159 20.57 1.00 22.13
N LYS A 160 20.68 0.18 21.07
CA LYS A 160 19.82 0.14 19.90
C LYS A 160 18.99 -1.15 19.89
N GLY A 161 17.72 -1.04 19.47
CA GLY A 161 16.95 -2.21 19.06
C GLY A 161 17.51 -2.81 17.78
N ASP A 162 17.13 -4.03 17.50
CA ASP A 162 17.55 -4.73 16.30
C ASP A 162 16.70 -4.28 15.08
N PRO A 163 17.29 -3.72 14.03
CA PRO A 163 16.55 -3.29 12.84
C PRO A 163 15.75 -4.42 12.16
N PHE A 164 16.16 -5.68 12.34
CA PHE A 164 15.52 -6.86 11.78
C PHE A 164 14.72 -7.67 12.80
N ALA A 165 14.48 -7.13 14.02
CA ALA A 165 13.67 -7.81 15.02
C ALA A 165 12.27 -8.12 14.50
N ASN A 166 11.81 -9.35 14.75
CA ASN A 166 10.47 -9.80 14.37
C ASN A 166 9.41 -9.52 15.44
N PHE A 167 9.86 -9.20 16.67
CA PHE A 167 8.99 -8.83 17.77
C PHE A 167 9.69 -7.85 18.72
N TRP A 168 8.90 -6.99 19.37
CA TRP A 168 9.38 -5.96 20.29
C TRP A 168 8.61 -6.01 21.60
N GLU A 169 9.23 -5.48 22.66
CA GLU A 169 8.51 -5.23 23.92
C GLU A 169 7.33 -4.28 23.66
N LYS A 170 6.28 -4.46 24.47
CA LYS A 170 5.19 -3.49 24.48
C LYS A 170 5.68 -2.19 25.11
N ARG A 171 5.38 -1.06 24.48
CA ARG A 171 5.72 0.26 25.02
C ARG A 171 5.22 0.44 26.47
N PRO A 172 5.91 1.21 27.33
CA PRO A 172 7.02 2.14 27.00
C PRO A 172 8.40 1.48 26.80
N ASP A 173 8.50 0.17 26.99
CA ASP A 173 9.73 -0.57 26.80
C ASP A 173 10.11 -0.61 25.30
N THR A 174 11.40 -0.77 25.00
CA THR A 174 11.95 -0.53 23.68
C THR A 174 12.99 -1.57 23.24
N ALA A 175 13.00 -2.75 23.86
CA ALA A 175 13.89 -3.81 23.45
C ALA A 175 13.25 -4.70 22.38
N SER A 176 14.08 -5.27 21.53
CA SER A 176 13.71 -6.36 20.64
C SER A 176 13.54 -7.64 21.41
N ILE A 177 12.69 -8.54 20.96
CA ILE A 177 12.48 -9.86 21.56
C ILE A 177 12.87 -10.93 20.55
N THR A 178 13.69 -11.90 20.95
CA THR A 178 13.98 -13.07 20.12
C THR A 178 12.72 -13.91 19.93
N TRP A 179 12.29 -14.12 18.70
CA TRP A 179 10.99 -14.71 18.40
C TRP A 179 11.06 -15.73 17.27
N ASP A 180 10.25 -16.78 17.36
CA ASP A 180 10.06 -17.76 16.30
C ASP A 180 8.84 -17.34 15.44
N MET A 181 9.05 -17.23 14.15
CA MET A 181 8.04 -16.79 13.18
C MET A 181 7.24 -17.94 12.57
N TYR A 182 7.42 -19.18 13.05
CA TYR A 182 6.67 -20.31 12.51
C TYR A 182 5.16 -20.15 12.74
N TYR A 183 4.41 -20.33 11.64
CA TYR A 183 2.94 -20.37 11.64
C TYR A 183 2.45 -21.37 10.60
N GLU A 184 1.43 -22.15 10.93
CA GLU A 184 0.78 -23.10 10.02
C GLU A 184 -0.44 -22.44 9.37
N TRP A 185 -0.29 -22.00 8.12
CA TRP A 185 -1.32 -21.32 7.35
C TRP A 185 -2.45 -22.26 6.94
N LYS A 186 -3.67 -21.74 6.87
CA LYS A 186 -4.88 -22.45 6.43
C LYS A 186 -5.55 -21.79 5.23
N ASP A 187 -4.82 -20.93 4.51
CA ASP A 187 -5.27 -20.10 3.42
C ASP A 187 -5.01 -20.68 2.01
N ASP A 188 -4.73 -21.96 1.89
CA ASP A 188 -4.44 -22.64 0.62
C ASP A 188 -5.44 -22.33 -0.51
N ASN A 189 -6.73 -22.20 -0.19
CA ASN A 189 -7.77 -21.91 -1.19
C ASN A 189 -7.65 -20.46 -1.70
N TRP A 190 -7.35 -19.53 -0.80
CA TRP A 190 -7.08 -18.14 -1.17
C TRP A 190 -5.84 -18.05 -2.05
N MET A 191 -4.74 -18.62 -1.65
CA MET A 191 -3.46 -18.59 -2.37
C MET A 191 -3.59 -19.14 -3.80
N LYS A 192 -4.43 -20.16 -4.03
CA LYS A 192 -4.73 -20.69 -5.38
C LYS A 192 -5.56 -19.72 -6.23
N THR A 193 -6.38 -18.88 -5.62
CA THR A 193 -7.30 -17.96 -6.33
C THR A 193 -6.84 -16.50 -6.27
N ARG A 194 -5.83 -16.17 -5.48
CA ARG A 194 -5.32 -14.83 -5.20
C ARG A 194 -5.05 -14.04 -6.48
N LYS A 195 -4.39 -14.64 -7.47
CA LYS A 195 -4.13 -14.02 -8.77
C LYS A 195 -5.39 -13.52 -9.49
N LYS A 196 -6.51 -14.26 -9.38
CA LYS A 196 -7.78 -13.87 -9.97
C LYS A 196 -8.44 -12.75 -9.16
N ASN A 197 -8.38 -12.84 -7.85
CA ASN A 197 -9.04 -11.90 -6.94
C ASN A 197 -8.33 -10.54 -6.89
N ASN A 198 -7.00 -10.56 -7.02
CA ASN A 198 -6.16 -9.35 -7.04
C ASN A 198 -5.90 -8.80 -8.45
N ALA A 199 -6.51 -9.37 -9.49
CA ALA A 199 -6.34 -8.86 -10.84
C ALA A 199 -6.97 -7.46 -10.99
N LEU A 200 -6.38 -6.61 -11.83
CA LEU A 200 -6.89 -5.26 -12.12
C LEU A 200 -8.31 -5.26 -12.72
N ASN A 201 -8.73 -6.35 -13.32
CA ASN A 201 -10.09 -6.54 -13.84
C ASN A 201 -11.01 -7.36 -12.90
N ALA A 202 -10.65 -7.48 -11.64
CA ALA A 202 -11.49 -7.99 -10.56
C ALA A 202 -12.26 -6.84 -9.86
N PRO A 203 -13.32 -7.14 -9.11
CA PRO A 203 -13.96 -6.13 -8.26
C PRO A 203 -13.04 -5.75 -7.10
N TRP A 204 -12.81 -4.46 -6.90
CA TRP A 204 -12.01 -3.90 -5.83
C TRP A 204 -12.85 -2.94 -4.99
N SER A 205 -13.14 -3.35 -3.77
CA SER A 205 -13.75 -2.53 -2.72
C SER A 205 -12.98 -2.78 -1.43
N VAL A 206 -12.26 -1.76 -0.96
CA VAL A 206 -11.31 -1.82 0.14
C VAL A 206 -11.88 -1.11 1.36
N TYR A 207 -11.84 -1.78 2.51
CA TYR A 207 -12.17 -1.21 3.80
C TYR A 207 -10.88 -0.81 4.50
N GLU A 208 -10.55 0.49 4.48
CA GLU A 208 -9.39 1.04 5.17
C GLU A 208 -9.69 1.20 6.65
N MET A 209 -8.78 0.78 7.53
CA MET A 209 -9.03 0.81 8.95
C MET A 209 -7.78 0.94 9.83
N HIS A 210 -7.98 1.55 11.00
CA HIS A 210 -7.00 1.62 12.08
C HIS A 210 -7.39 0.65 13.20
N LEU A 211 -6.58 -0.37 13.43
CA LEU A 211 -6.89 -1.48 14.34
C LEU A 211 -7.22 -1.02 15.77
N ALA A 212 -6.49 -0.03 16.29
CA ALA A 212 -6.63 0.42 17.67
C ALA A 212 -7.94 1.17 17.97
N SER A 213 -8.53 1.81 16.95
CA SER A 213 -9.71 2.69 17.11
C SER A 213 -10.95 2.21 16.38
N TRP A 214 -10.93 1.01 15.79
CA TRP A 214 -12.14 0.42 15.23
C TRP A 214 -13.12 0.01 16.36
N GLN A 215 -12.65 -0.72 17.35
CA GLN A 215 -13.32 -1.03 18.61
C GLN A 215 -12.29 -1.14 19.74
N ARG A 216 -12.69 -0.82 20.97
CA ARG A 216 -11.85 -0.93 22.16
C ARG A 216 -12.47 -1.83 23.21
N PRO A 217 -11.68 -2.55 24.03
CA PRO A 217 -12.18 -3.31 25.18
C PRO A 217 -12.82 -2.39 26.22
N ASP A 218 -12.19 -1.25 26.50
CA ASP A 218 -12.71 -0.16 27.32
C ASP A 218 -12.62 1.16 26.54
N LYS A 219 -13.79 1.73 26.19
CA LYS A 219 -13.90 2.99 25.46
C LYS A 219 -13.42 4.22 26.24
N HIS A 220 -13.20 4.09 27.54
CA HIS A 220 -12.74 5.16 28.43
C HIS A 220 -11.23 5.09 28.71
N ASP A 221 -10.55 4.02 28.26
CA ASP A 221 -9.10 3.84 28.39
C ASP A 221 -8.43 3.93 27.03
N GLU A 222 -7.68 5.01 26.78
CA GLU A 222 -6.96 5.25 25.52
C GLU A 222 -5.85 4.22 25.28
N GLU A 223 -5.39 3.51 26.30
CA GLU A 223 -4.34 2.48 26.20
C GLU A 223 -4.89 1.05 26.23
N SER A 224 -6.21 0.92 26.26
CA SER A 224 -6.89 -0.37 26.17
C SER A 224 -7.02 -0.80 24.71
N TYR A 225 -6.32 -1.88 24.34
CA TYR A 225 -6.34 -2.43 22.97
C TYR A 225 -6.89 -3.85 22.96
N ASN A 226 -7.74 -4.15 21.99
CA ASN A 226 -8.10 -5.52 21.66
C ASN A 226 -6.87 -6.27 21.14
N THR A 227 -6.78 -7.56 21.45
CA THR A 227 -5.77 -8.41 20.81
C THR A 227 -6.11 -8.66 19.35
N TYR A 228 -5.12 -9.10 18.54
CA TYR A 228 -5.38 -9.53 17.17
C TYR A 228 -6.47 -10.60 17.09
N ASP A 229 -6.57 -11.48 18.09
CA ASP A 229 -7.60 -12.51 18.13
C ASP A 229 -8.99 -11.93 18.45
N ASP A 230 -9.11 -10.96 19.38
CA ASP A 230 -10.37 -10.25 19.66
C ASP A 230 -10.86 -9.48 18.42
N ILE A 231 -9.91 -8.84 17.72
CA ILE A 231 -10.20 -8.12 16.48
C ILE A 231 -10.70 -9.10 15.42
N ARG A 232 -10.02 -10.23 15.23
CA ARG A 232 -10.39 -11.28 14.27
C ARG A 232 -11.84 -11.72 14.42
N GLU A 233 -12.25 -12.00 15.66
CA GLU A 233 -13.60 -12.52 15.97
C GLU A 233 -14.72 -11.54 15.60
N ARG A 234 -14.45 -10.25 15.60
CA ARG A 234 -15.43 -9.20 15.34
C ARG A 234 -15.31 -8.60 13.94
N LEU A 235 -14.09 -8.31 13.52
CA LEU A 235 -13.82 -7.60 12.27
C LEU A 235 -14.05 -8.47 11.04
N VAL A 236 -13.58 -9.72 11.04
CA VAL A 236 -13.71 -10.61 9.88
C VAL A 236 -15.17 -10.83 9.50
N PRO A 237 -16.08 -11.17 10.45
CA PRO A 237 -17.52 -11.27 10.14
C PRO A 237 -18.13 -9.96 9.65
N TYR A 238 -17.71 -8.81 10.21
CA TYR A 238 -18.21 -7.50 9.81
C TYR A 238 -17.83 -7.17 8.36
N VAL A 239 -16.56 -7.27 7.99
CA VAL A 239 -16.09 -6.98 6.64
C VAL A 239 -16.71 -7.92 5.61
N LYS A 240 -16.87 -9.20 5.98
CA LYS A 240 -17.59 -10.20 5.18
C LYS A 240 -19.05 -9.81 4.97
N GLU A 241 -19.77 -9.46 6.04
CA GLU A 241 -21.17 -9.01 5.97
C GLU A 241 -21.32 -7.79 5.07
N MET A 242 -20.41 -6.80 5.21
CA MET A 242 -20.39 -5.60 4.38
C MET A 242 -20.02 -5.85 2.93
N GLY A 243 -19.49 -7.01 2.61
CA GLY A 243 -19.19 -7.42 1.25
C GLY A 243 -17.96 -6.76 0.64
N PHE A 244 -17.08 -6.14 1.42
CA PHE A 244 -15.79 -5.66 0.92
C PHE A 244 -14.94 -6.80 0.38
N THR A 245 -14.12 -6.52 -0.62
CA THR A 245 -13.23 -7.52 -1.23
C THR A 245 -11.87 -7.59 -0.55
N HIS A 246 -11.44 -6.47 0.01
CA HIS A 246 -10.16 -6.32 0.70
C HIS A 246 -10.33 -5.48 1.96
N VAL A 247 -9.42 -5.67 2.91
CA VAL A 247 -9.19 -4.78 4.02
C VAL A 247 -7.80 -4.15 3.87
N GLU A 248 -7.67 -2.86 4.18
CA GLU A 248 -6.38 -2.17 4.23
C GLU A 248 -6.13 -1.73 5.67
N PHE A 249 -5.06 -2.25 6.27
CA PHE A 249 -4.63 -1.83 7.60
C PHE A 249 -3.72 -0.61 7.48
N MET A 250 -4.09 0.51 8.12
CA MET A 250 -3.13 1.56 8.43
C MET A 250 -1.92 0.94 9.11
N PRO A 251 -0.73 1.58 9.14
CA PRO A 251 0.51 0.88 9.43
C PRO A 251 0.48 0.05 10.70
N VAL A 252 0.69 -1.26 10.55
CA VAL A 252 0.75 -2.23 11.66
C VAL A 252 2.18 -2.67 11.98
N ALA A 253 3.18 -2.06 11.35
CA ALA A 253 4.57 -2.21 11.73
C ALA A 253 4.83 -1.56 13.11
N GLU A 254 5.82 -2.07 13.88
CA GLU A 254 6.09 -1.57 15.21
C GLU A 254 6.52 -0.09 15.20
N HIS A 255 5.92 0.71 16.09
CA HIS A 255 6.14 2.14 16.20
C HIS A 255 5.99 2.61 17.65
N PRO A 256 6.76 3.63 18.08
CA PRO A 256 6.78 4.05 19.49
C PRO A 256 5.61 4.96 19.89
N PHE A 257 5.04 5.72 18.93
CA PHE A 257 4.09 6.79 19.22
C PHE A 257 2.73 6.55 18.53
N ASP A 258 1.66 6.37 19.31
CA ASP A 258 0.30 6.11 18.79
C ASP A 258 -0.24 7.27 17.95
N GLY A 259 0.13 8.51 18.30
CA GLY A 259 -0.31 9.69 17.58
C GLY A 259 0.27 9.80 16.17
N SER A 260 1.23 8.95 15.81
CA SER A 260 1.69 8.79 14.43
C SER A 260 0.81 7.88 13.59
N TRP A 261 -0.18 7.19 14.20
CA TRP A 261 -1.06 6.20 13.56
C TRP A 261 -0.30 5.02 12.93
N GLY A 262 0.98 4.84 13.31
CA GLY A 262 1.90 3.87 12.76
C GLY A 262 2.86 4.39 11.68
N TYR A 263 2.70 5.65 11.21
CA TYR A 263 3.55 6.21 10.16
C TYR A 263 4.98 6.57 10.63
N GLN A 264 5.26 6.56 11.93
CA GLN A 264 6.63 6.69 12.48
C GLN A 264 7.17 5.32 12.91
N CYS A 265 7.47 4.47 11.94
CA CYS A 265 7.88 3.09 12.13
C CYS A 265 9.31 2.98 12.70
N THR A 266 9.51 2.10 13.69
CA THR A 266 10.84 1.73 14.23
C THR A 266 11.17 0.25 14.01
N GLY A 267 10.17 -0.61 13.80
CA GLY A 267 10.35 -2.04 13.58
C GLY A 267 9.80 -2.49 12.23
N PHE A 268 10.61 -2.38 11.17
CA PHE A 268 10.22 -2.66 9.77
C PHE A 268 9.93 -4.13 9.48
N PHE A 269 10.32 -5.04 10.37
CA PHE A 269 10.13 -6.49 10.26
C PHE A 269 9.31 -7.04 11.44
N ALA A 270 8.55 -6.19 12.13
CA ALA A 270 7.76 -6.61 13.29
C ALA A 270 6.33 -6.08 13.22
N ALA A 271 5.36 -6.96 13.43
CA ALA A 271 4.00 -6.56 13.74
C ALA A 271 3.97 -5.87 15.11
N THR A 272 3.21 -4.77 15.23
CA THR A 272 3.17 -4.03 16.49
C THR A 272 2.70 -4.90 17.66
N SER A 273 3.44 -4.84 18.75
CA SER A 273 3.19 -5.60 19.99
C SER A 273 1.96 -5.14 20.76
N ARG A 274 1.36 -4.00 20.38
CA ARG A 274 0.14 -3.44 21.00
C ARG A 274 -1.01 -4.43 21.04
N PHE A 275 -1.16 -5.21 20.00
CA PHE A 275 -2.29 -6.14 19.80
C PHE A 275 -1.89 -7.61 20.05
N GLY A 276 -0.66 -7.86 20.47
CA GLY A 276 -0.15 -9.22 20.74
C GLY A 276 1.09 -9.58 19.94
N ASN A 277 1.28 -10.86 19.67
CA ASN A 277 2.44 -11.38 18.98
C ASN A 277 2.22 -11.50 17.44
N PRO A 278 3.30 -11.72 16.66
CA PRO A 278 3.21 -11.85 15.20
C PRO A 278 2.22 -12.90 14.71
N GLN A 279 2.13 -14.07 15.39
CA GLN A 279 1.17 -15.11 15.01
C GLN A 279 -0.28 -14.67 15.20
N GLY A 280 -0.55 -13.72 16.09
CA GLY A 280 -1.88 -13.10 16.21
C GLY A 280 -2.31 -12.39 14.93
N LEU A 281 -1.41 -11.59 14.34
CA LEU A 281 -1.67 -10.93 13.05
C LEU A 281 -1.78 -11.96 11.91
N MET A 282 -0.93 -13.00 11.91
CA MET A 282 -1.03 -14.08 10.91
C MET A 282 -2.39 -14.78 11.00
N ARG A 283 -2.92 -15.07 12.21
CA ARG A 283 -4.27 -15.64 12.37
C ARG A 283 -5.38 -14.71 11.88
N LEU A 284 -5.22 -13.40 12.05
CA LEU A 284 -6.18 -12.41 11.55
C LEU A 284 -6.20 -12.41 10.02
N ILE A 285 -5.05 -12.39 9.37
CA ILE A 285 -4.91 -12.43 7.92
C ILE A 285 -5.45 -13.76 7.36
N ASP A 286 -5.05 -14.87 7.95
CA ASP A 286 -5.52 -16.22 7.57
C ASP A 286 -7.06 -16.32 7.64
N ALA A 287 -7.68 -15.72 8.67
CA ALA A 287 -9.13 -15.71 8.79
C ALA A 287 -9.81 -14.88 7.68
N PHE A 288 -9.24 -13.75 7.27
CA PHE A 288 -9.73 -12.98 6.11
C PHE A 288 -9.63 -13.80 4.82
N HIS A 289 -8.50 -14.46 4.59
CA HIS A 289 -8.28 -15.32 3.43
C HIS A 289 -9.28 -16.47 3.36
N GLN A 290 -9.60 -17.11 4.51
CA GLN A 290 -10.61 -18.18 4.58
C GLN A 290 -12.01 -17.67 4.20
N GLU A 291 -12.29 -16.37 4.40
CA GLU A 291 -13.54 -15.73 3.99
C GLU A 291 -13.49 -15.10 2.58
N GLY A 292 -12.38 -15.29 1.86
CA GLY A 292 -12.22 -14.79 0.48
C GLY A 292 -11.97 -13.29 0.42
N ILE A 293 -11.35 -12.71 1.45
CA ILE A 293 -11.06 -11.28 1.59
C ILE A 293 -9.55 -11.10 1.59
N GLY A 294 -9.03 -10.25 0.71
CA GLY A 294 -7.62 -9.91 0.65
C GLY A 294 -7.21 -8.90 1.72
N VAL A 295 -5.92 -8.86 2.05
CA VAL A 295 -5.36 -7.97 3.06
C VAL A 295 -4.26 -7.11 2.46
N ILE A 296 -4.43 -5.79 2.56
CA ILE A 296 -3.45 -4.79 2.16
C ILE A 296 -2.85 -4.20 3.45
N MET A 297 -1.56 -3.94 3.43
CA MET A 297 -0.87 -3.27 4.52
C MET A 297 -0.32 -1.93 4.05
N ASP A 298 -0.56 -0.90 4.84
CA ASP A 298 0.09 0.39 4.65
C ASP A 298 1.56 0.32 5.10
N TRP A 299 2.49 0.61 4.20
CA TRP A 299 3.93 0.44 4.38
C TRP A 299 4.68 1.75 4.12
N VAL A 300 5.55 2.13 5.06
CA VAL A 300 6.18 3.45 5.14
C VAL A 300 7.68 3.37 4.82
N PRO A 301 8.10 3.35 3.54
CA PRO A 301 9.53 3.34 3.18
C PRO A 301 10.14 4.74 3.03
N SER A 302 9.33 5.78 3.19
CA SER A 302 9.75 7.17 2.92
C SER A 302 10.61 7.74 4.02
N HIS A 303 10.30 7.45 5.29
CA HIS A 303 10.94 8.06 6.43
C HIS A 303 10.85 7.20 7.70
N PHE A 304 11.55 7.62 8.77
CA PHE A 304 11.50 7.02 10.10
C PHE A 304 11.76 8.07 11.20
N PRO A 305 11.30 7.84 12.44
CA PRO A 305 11.45 8.77 13.55
C PRO A 305 12.88 8.80 14.11
N TYR A 306 13.17 9.83 14.93
CA TYR A 306 14.47 10.02 15.57
C TYR A 306 14.61 9.34 16.95
N ASP A 307 13.74 8.41 17.26
CA ASP A 307 13.78 7.66 18.53
C ASP A 307 15.13 7.01 18.77
N ALA A 308 15.67 7.20 19.98
CA ALA A 308 17.03 6.80 20.30
C ALA A 308 17.31 5.29 20.15
N HIS A 309 16.30 4.45 20.31
CA HIS A 309 16.41 3.01 20.17
C HIS A 309 16.25 2.54 18.69
N GLY A 310 15.73 3.39 17.81
CA GLY A 310 15.47 3.11 16.39
C GLY A 310 16.68 3.31 15.49
N LEU A 311 16.39 3.55 14.19
CA LEU A 311 17.40 3.60 13.12
C LEU A 311 18.24 4.90 13.13
N PHE A 312 17.71 6.00 13.68
CA PHE A 312 18.39 7.28 13.67
C PHE A 312 19.78 7.20 14.28
N MET A 313 20.80 7.67 13.55
CA MET A 313 22.22 7.64 13.98
C MET A 313 22.60 6.26 14.54
N PHE A 314 22.25 5.19 13.82
CA PHE A 314 22.24 3.83 14.35
C PHE A 314 23.56 3.41 15.02
N ASP A 315 24.67 3.71 14.39
CA ASP A 315 26.01 3.45 14.93
C ASP A 315 26.77 4.73 15.29
N GLY A 316 26.05 5.81 15.60
CA GLY A 316 26.60 7.12 15.94
C GLY A 316 26.87 8.00 14.73
N ALA A 317 26.64 7.51 13.52
CA ALA A 317 26.71 8.24 12.25
C ALA A 317 25.39 8.06 11.47
N HIS A 318 25.21 8.83 10.39
CA HIS A 318 24.09 8.70 9.48
C HIS A 318 24.22 7.42 8.65
N THR A 319 23.66 6.33 9.17
CA THR A 319 23.80 4.97 8.61
C THR A 319 22.67 4.64 7.65
N TYR A 320 21.41 4.83 8.06
CA TYR A 320 20.23 4.58 7.26
C TYR A 320 19.70 5.82 6.55
N GLU A 321 19.96 7.00 7.08
CA GLU A 321 19.51 8.29 6.57
C GLU A 321 20.59 9.03 5.79
N TYR A 322 20.20 10.03 4.98
CA TYR A 322 21.13 10.98 4.40
C TYR A 322 21.71 11.89 5.47
N ALA A 323 23.01 12.23 5.35
CA ALA A 323 23.69 13.15 6.28
C ALA A 323 23.34 14.62 6.03
N ASP A 324 23.05 15.00 4.78
CA ASP A 324 22.60 16.34 4.43
C ASP A 324 21.12 16.52 4.76
N MET A 325 20.80 17.41 5.68
CA MET A 325 19.44 17.67 6.15
C MET A 325 18.50 18.18 5.04
N ARG A 326 19.04 18.82 3.99
CA ARG A 326 18.25 19.26 2.83
C ARG A 326 17.70 18.10 2.03
N LYS A 327 18.25 16.90 2.18
CA LYS A 327 17.82 15.66 1.54
C LYS A 327 17.36 14.61 2.56
N GLY A 328 17.88 14.67 3.79
CA GLY A 328 17.74 13.62 4.79
C GLY A 328 16.72 13.88 5.89
N PHE A 329 16.04 15.03 5.89
CA PHE A 329 15.07 15.37 6.92
C PHE A 329 13.77 15.89 6.33
N HIS A 330 12.63 15.45 6.87
CA HIS A 330 11.30 15.87 6.44
C HIS A 330 10.74 16.92 7.42
N PRO A 331 10.59 18.19 7.00
CA PRO A 331 10.20 19.26 7.92
C PRO A 331 8.79 19.11 8.47
N ASP A 332 7.83 18.65 7.66
CA ASP A 332 6.42 18.53 8.05
C ASP A 332 6.18 17.43 9.09
N TRP A 333 6.93 16.33 8.99
CA TRP A 333 6.75 15.15 9.85
C TRP A 333 7.83 14.98 10.89
N ASN A 334 8.82 15.88 10.91
CA ASN A 334 9.95 15.84 11.84
C ASN A 334 10.61 14.45 11.89
N SER A 335 10.92 13.91 10.70
CA SER A 335 11.40 12.54 10.50
C SER A 335 12.59 12.51 9.54
N TYR A 336 13.36 11.43 9.56
CA TYR A 336 14.54 11.26 8.72
C TYR A 336 14.20 10.44 7.49
N ILE A 337 14.77 10.84 6.34
CA ILE A 337 14.54 10.21 5.03
C ILE A 337 15.63 9.17 4.79
N PHE A 338 15.23 7.99 4.36
CA PHE A 338 16.14 6.90 4.02
C PHE A 338 17.12 7.28 2.92
N ASN A 339 18.37 6.83 3.06
CA ASN A 339 19.41 7.03 2.05
C ASN A 339 19.32 5.97 0.95
N TYR A 340 18.43 6.20 -0.02
CA TYR A 340 18.19 5.29 -1.16
C TYR A 340 19.42 5.07 -2.05
N LYS A 341 20.46 5.90 -1.93
CA LYS A 341 21.73 5.75 -2.64
C LYS A 341 22.52 4.55 -2.14
N ARG A 342 22.37 4.18 -0.85
CA ARG A 342 23.07 3.06 -0.26
C ARG A 342 22.44 1.74 -0.66
N GLY A 343 23.23 0.82 -1.22
CA GLY A 343 22.76 -0.52 -1.56
C GLY A 343 22.23 -1.27 -0.34
N GLU A 344 22.88 -1.13 0.81
CA GLU A 344 22.47 -1.75 2.06
C GLU A 344 21.07 -1.27 2.52
N VAL A 345 20.77 0.02 2.38
CA VAL A 345 19.47 0.60 2.73
C VAL A 345 18.39 0.14 1.73
N LYS A 346 18.73 0.08 0.44
CA LYS A 346 17.84 -0.46 -0.58
C LYS A 346 17.52 -1.93 -0.31
N SER A 347 18.54 -2.74 -0.02
CA SER A 347 18.34 -4.15 0.37
C SER A 347 17.47 -4.29 1.62
N PHE A 348 17.67 -3.44 2.63
CA PHE A 348 16.86 -3.41 3.86
C PHE A 348 15.38 -3.15 3.55
N LEU A 349 15.08 -2.09 2.81
CA LEU A 349 13.69 -1.70 2.50
C LEU A 349 12.98 -2.74 1.62
N ILE A 350 13.62 -3.23 0.53
CA ILE A 350 13.00 -4.23 -0.32
C ILE A 350 12.81 -5.55 0.43
N SER A 351 13.77 -5.91 1.31
CA SER A 351 13.60 -7.07 2.20
C SER A 351 12.43 -6.90 3.16
N SER A 352 12.20 -5.67 3.68
CA SER A 352 11.04 -5.39 4.54
C SER A 352 9.72 -5.59 3.79
N ALA A 353 9.58 -5.02 2.59
CA ALA A 353 8.37 -5.25 1.79
C ALA A 353 8.15 -6.76 1.52
N ARG A 354 9.21 -7.47 1.09
CA ARG A 354 9.13 -8.92 0.86
C ARG A 354 8.76 -9.73 2.09
N TYR A 355 9.26 -9.35 3.27
CA TYR A 355 8.98 -10.01 4.54
C TYR A 355 7.47 -10.11 4.81
N TRP A 356 6.74 -9.04 4.56
CA TRP A 356 5.29 -9.01 4.76
C TRP A 356 4.56 -9.94 3.77
N PHE A 357 5.00 -10.00 2.52
CA PHE A 357 4.44 -10.94 1.54
C PHE A 357 4.82 -12.40 1.83
N ASP A 358 6.08 -12.66 2.22
CA ASP A 358 6.63 -14.02 2.39
C ASP A 358 6.13 -14.69 3.70
N LEU A 359 6.05 -13.93 4.80
CA LEU A 359 5.70 -14.49 6.12
C LEU A 359 4.28 -14.18 6.57
N PHE A 360 3.69 -13.07 6.12
CA PHE A 360 2.34 -12.69 6.52
C PHE A 360 1.30 -12.89 5.41
N HIS A 361 1.70 -13.37 4.24
CA HIS A 361 0.83 -13.66 3.11
C HIS A 361 -0.06 -12.48 2.67
N ILE A 362 0.31 -11.21 2.96
CA ILE A 362 -0.49 -10.05 2.54
C ILE A 362 -0.66 -10.01 1.02
N ASP A 363 -1.73 -9.38 0.56
CA ASP A 363 -2.14 -9.33 -0.85
C ASP A 363 -1.73 -8.05 -1.56
N GLY A 364 -1.36 -7.04 -0.78
CA GLY A 364 -0.87 -5.79 -1.32
C GLY A 364 -0.18 -4.93 -0.27
N ILE A 365 0.61 -3.98 -0.76
CA ILE A 365 1.12 -2.87 0.05
C ILE A 365 0.63 -1.55 -0.54
N ARG A 366 0.12 -0.67 0.30
CA ARG A 366 0.00 0.75 0.00
C ARG A 366 1.30 1.41 0.42
N VAL A 367 1.97 2.06 -0.50
CA VAL A 367 3.24 2.75 -0.25
C VAL A 367 2.95 4.20 0.09
N ASP A 368 3.26 4.56 1.34
CA ASP A 368 3.01 5.88 1.92
C ASP A 368 3.93 6.95 1.34
N ALA A 369 3.37 8.14 1.13
CA ALA A 369 4.09 9.37 0.82
C ALA A 369 5.04 9.29 -0.39
N VAL A 370 4.64 8.60 -1.46
CA VAL A 370 5.47 8.45 -2.68
C VAL A 370 5.83 9.80 -3.27
N SER A 371 4.95 10.80 -3.21
CA SER A 371 5.23 12.18 -3.64
C SER A 371 6.49 12.74 -2.99
N SER A 372 6.66 12.55 -1.68
CA SER A 372 7.81 13.02 -0.92
C SER A 372 9.11 12.29 -1.26
N MET A 373 8.99 11.04 -1.72
CA MET A 373 10.14 10.26 -2.19
C MET A 373 10.62 10.72 -3.57
N LEU A 374 9.68 11.07 -4.46
CA LEU A 374 9.98 11.43 -5.85
C LEU A 374 10.58 12.83 -5.98
N LYS A 375 10.22 13.75 -5.10
CA LYS A 375 10.54 15.18 -5.21
C LYS A 375 11.53 15.65 -4.14
N LEU A 376 12.72 16.12 -4.57
CA LEU A 376 13.74 16.69 -3.67
C LEU A 376 13.29 17.99 -3.00
N ASN A 377 12.38 18.73 -3.65
CA ASN A 377 11.82 19.99 -3.17
C ASN A 377 10.49 19.83 -2.42
N TYR A 378 10.06 18.61 -2.12
CA TYR A 378 8.80 18.39 -1.41
C TYR A 378 8.79 19.08 -0.05
N SER A 379 7.78 19.95 0.18
CA SER A 379 7.63 20.79 1.40
C SER A 379 8.86 21.61 1.77
N ARG A 380 9.62 22.10 0.77
CA ARG A 380 10.82 22.93 0.98
C ARG A 380 10.75 24.20 0.14
N GLU A 381 11.26 25.27 0.73
CA GLU A 381 11.40 26.54 0.05
C GLU A 381 12.66 26.57 -0.83
N GLU A 382 12.77 27.59 -1.68
CA GLU A 382 13.96 27.81 -2.51
C GLU A 382 15.21 27.99 -1.62
N GLY A 383 16.26 27.19 -1.86
CA GLY A 383 17.50 27.15 -1.08
C GLY A 383 17.51 26.12 0.07
N GLU A 384 16.37 25.48 0.36
CA GLU A 384 16.27 24.41 1.38
C GLU A 384 16.44 23.00 0.81
N TRP A 385 16.66 22.88 -0.49
CA TRP A 385 16.90 21.63 -1.21
C TRP A 385 17.99 21.80 -2.27
N GLU A 386 18.52 20.68 -2.77
CA GLU A 386 19.49 20.68 -3.85
C GLU A 386 18.93 19.92 -5.07
N PRO A 387 19.07 20.47 -6.29
CA PRO A 387 18.68 19.77 -7.51
C PRO A 387 19.54 18.52 -7.72
N ASN A 388 18.98 17.56 -8.47
CA ASN A 388 19.72 16.40 -8.90
C ASN A 388 20.84 16.77 -9.91
N GLU A 389 21.65 15.79 -10.32
CA GLU A 389 22.78 15.98 -11.25
C GLU A 389 22.40 16.56 -12.63
N PHE A 390 21.11 16.54 -13.00
CA PHE A 390 20.56 17.12 -14.23
C PHE A 390 19.91 18.50 -14.00
N GLY A 391 19.94 19.00 -12.76
CA GLY A 391 19.35 20.30 -12.39
C GLY A 391 17.84 20.25 -12.10
N GLY A 392 17.23 19.07 -12.06
CA GLY A 392 15.81 18.88 -11.76
C GLY A 392 15.53 18.56 -10.29
N ASP A 393 14.25 18.50 -9.95
CA ASP A 393 13.76 18.22 -8.60
C ASP A 393 13.49 16.73 -8.33
N GLY A 394 13.62 15.86 -9.32
CA GLY A 394 13.43 14.42 -9.17
C GLY A 394 14.52 13.76 -8.32
N ASN A 395 14.14 12.96 -7.33
CA ASN A 395 15.07 12.17 -6.52
C ASN A 395 15.40 10.86 -7.25
N LEU A 396 16.49 10.87 -8.02
CA LEU A 396 16.87 9.77 -8.90
C LEU A 396 17.13 8.47 -8.16
N GLU A 397 17.67 8.53 -6.94
CA GLU A 397 17.94 7.36 -6.12
C GLU A 397 16.63 6.72 -5.63
N ALA A 398 15.66 7.52 -5.19
CA ALA A 398 14.34 7.02 -4.78
C ALA A 398 13.54 6.47 -5.97
N ILE A 399 13.61 7.12 -7.14
CA ILE A 399 12.99 6.63 -8.38
C ILE A 399 13.55 5.24 -8.75
N ALA A 400 14.87 5.07 -8.71
CA ALA A 400 15.51 3.78 -8.96
C ALA A 400 15.10 2.73 -7.92
N PHE A 401 15.06 3.10 -6.64
CA PHE A 401 14.58 2.23 -5.56
C PHE A 401 13.13 1.75 -5.79
N ILE A 402 12.21 2.67 -6.14
CA ILE A 402 10.80 2.35 -6.39
C ILE A 402 10.65 1.38 -7.59
N LYS A 403 11.39 1.62 -8.67
CA LYS A 403 11.40 0.70 -9.83
C LYS A 403 11.88 -0.69 -9.43
N ASP A 404 13.01 -0.79 -8.71
CA ASP A 404 13.55 -2.06 -8.23
C ASP A 404 12.60 -2.78 -7.24
N LEU A 405 11.92 -2.02 -6.38
CA LEU A 405 10.90 -2.54 -5.46
C LEU A 405 9.78 -3.23 -6.24
N ASN A 406 9.13 -2.50 -7.16
CA ASN A 406 7.98 -3.00 -7.92
C ASN A 406 8.36 -4.19 -8.83
N GLU A 407 9.52 -4.11 -9.52
CA GLU A 407 10.02 -5.23 -10.32
C GLU A 407 10.27 -6.47 -9.47
N THR A 408 10.85 -6.30 -8.29
CA THR A 408 11.14 -7.41 -7.39
C THR A 408 9.86 -8.03 -6.84
N ILE A 409 8.91 -7.21 -6.37
CA ILE A 409 7.65 -7.70 -5.82
C ILE A 409 6.85 -8.45 -6.88
N PHE A 410 6.62 -7.89 -8.07
CA PHE A 410 5.85 -8.57 -9.11
C PHE A 410 6.57 -9.76 -9.76
N ARG A 411 7.91 -9.80 -9.73
CA ARG A 411 8.67 -10.99 -10.16
C ARG A 411 8.46 -12.15 -9.20
N ASP A 412 8.52 -11.89 -7.89
CA ASP A 412 8.54 -12.93 -6.86
C ASP A 412 7.14 -13.27 -6.33
N PHE A 413 6.20 -12.31 -6.40
CA PHE A 413 4.80 -12.42 -6.00
C PHE A 413 3.88 -11.87 -7.10
N PRO A 414 3.71 -12.59 -8.23
CA PRO A 414 2.99 -12.05 -9.41
C PRO A 414 1.48 -11.95 -9.23
N ASP A 415 0.96 -12.24 -8.07
CA ASP A 415 -0.45 -12.30 -7.71
C ASP A 415 -0.84 -11.30 -6.60
N VAL A 416 0.05 -10.35 -6.27
CA VAL A 416 -0.21 -9.28 -5.31
C VAL A 416 -0.34 -7.92 -6.00
N GLN A 417 -0.58 -6.84 -5.24
CA GLN A 417 -0.63 -5.48 -5.73
C GLN A 417 0.28 -4.53 -4.93
N THR A 418 0.82 -3.52 -5.61
CA THR A 418 1.44 -2.36 -5.00
C THR A 418 0.63 -1.12 -5.37
N ILE A 419 0.33 -0.27 -4.39
CA ILE A 419 -0.56 0.87 -4.53
C ILE A 419 0.20 2.10 -4.06
N ALA A 420 0.32 3.12 -4.93
CA ALA A 420 1.03 4.35 -4.56
C ALA A 420 0.07 5.38 -3.98
N GLU A 421 0.42 5.95 -2.82
CA GLU A 421 -0.12 7.24 -2.43
C GLU A 421 0.75 8.33 -3.05
N GLU A 422 0.25 8.91 -4.13
CA GLU A 422 0.95 9.94 -4.88
C GLU A 422 -0.05 10.99 -5.36
N ALA A 423 0.17 12.26 -4.96
CA ALA A 423 -0.77 13.37 -5.17
C ALA A 423 -0.32 14.37 -6.24
N THR A 424 0.90 14.21 -6.79
CA THR A 424 1.43 15.14 -7.80
C THR A 424 1.03 14.74 -9.21
N ASP A 425 1.49 15.50 -10.18
CA ASP A 425 1.36 15.27 -11.62
C ASP A 425 2.44 14.34 -12.21
N TRP A 426 3.16 13.60 -11.35
CA TRP A 426 4.20 12.67 -11.82
C TRP A 426 3.60 11.60 -12.73
N PRO A 427 4.09 11.48 -13.98
CA PRO A 427 3.49 10.57 -14.95
C PRO A 427 3.98 9.14 -14.80
N GLY A 428 3.11 8.18 -15.15
CA GLY A 428 3.51 6.79 -15.29
C GLY A 428 3.74 6.05 -13.98
N ILE A 429 3.09 6.45 -12.88
CA ILE A 429 3.18 5.77 -11.58
C ILE A 429 2.82 4.29 -11.72
N SER A 430 1.70 3.98 -12.38
CA SER A 430 1.22 2.61 -12.59
C SER A 430 1.60 2.01 -13.96
N LYS A 431 2.43 2.70 -14.74
CA LYS A 431 2.98 2.13 -15.97
C LYS A 431 4.15 1.20 -15.67
N PRO A 432 4.33 0.14 -16.46
CA PRO A 432 5.45 -0.77 -16.30
C PRO A 432 6.82 -0.05 -16.42
N THR A 433 7.82 -0.51 -15.69
CA THR A 433 9.17 0.07 -15.68
C THR A 433 9.84 0.08 -17.06
N TRP A 434 9.57 -0.93 -17.90
CA TRP A 434 10.06 -1.00 -19.28
C TRP A 434 9.38 0.02 -20.23
N GLN A 435 8.33 0.70 -19.81
CA GLN A 435 7.72 1.87 -20.46
C GLN A 435 8.09 3.18 -19.75
N ASP A 436 9.15 3.17 -18.99
CA ASP A 436 9.64 4.28 -18.16
C ASP A 436 8.69 4.68 -17.01
N GLY A 437 7.75 3.82 -16.65
CA GLY A 437 6.92 3.98 -15.46
C GLY A 437 7.63 3.59 -14.17
N LEU A 438 6.93 3.74 -13.04
CA LEU A 438 7.42 3.33 -11.73
C LEU A 438 7.04 1.89 -11.36
N GLY A 439 6.11 1.27 -12.10
CA GLY A 439 5.76 -0.12 -11.97
C GLY A 439 4.73 -0.47 -10.88
N PHE A 440 4.07 0.51 -10.26
CA PHE A 440 2.98 0.22 -9.33
C PHE A 440 1.80 -0.45 -10.05
N GLY A 441 1.04 -1.27 -9.32
CA GLY A 441 -0.21 -1.81 -9.83
C GLY A 441 -1.33 -0.77 -9.90
N MET A 442 -1.45 0.08 -8.88
CA MET A 442 -2.46 1.13 -8.78
C MET A 442 -1.89 2.41 -8.13
N LYS A 443 -2.63 3.51 -8.30
CA LYS A 443 -2.36 4.83 -7.69
C LYS A 443 -3.65 5.38 -7.07
N TRP A 444 -3.58 6.00 -5.89
CA TRP A 444 -4.70 6.78 -5.35
C TRP A 444 -5.02 7.98 -6.25
N MET A 445 -6.32 8.19 -6.53
CA MET A 445 -6.79 9.30 -7.37
C MET A 445 -7.14 10.51 -6.51
N MET A 446 -6.14 11.20 -5.99
CA MET A 446 -6.32 12.33 -5.07
C MET A 446 -7.09 13.49 -5.73
N GLY A 447 -6.84 13.74 -7.03
CA GLY A 447 -7.57 14.77 -7.78
C GLY A 447 -9.07 14.50 -7.84
N TRP A 448 -9.49 13.25 -8.10
CA TRP A 448 -10.91 12.87 -8.06
C TRP A 448 -11.51 13.09 -6.66
N MET A 449 -10.78 12.72 -5.63
CA MET A 449 -11.24 12.87 -4.25
C MET A 449 -11.50 14.35 -3.93
N HIS A 450 -10.53 15.23 -4.19
CA HIS A 450 -10.66 16.66 -3.95
C HIS A 450 -11.81 17.29 -4.75
N ASP A 451 -11.85 17.05 -6.06
CA ASP A 451 -12.87 17.61 -6.93
C ASP A 451 -14.29 17.12 -6.57
N THR A 452 -14.40 15.82 -6.25
CA THR A 452 -15.67 15.21 -5.85
C THR A 452 -16.17 15.79 -4.52
N LEU A 453 -15.33 15.84 -3.50
CA LEU A 453 -15.72 16.40 -2.19
C LEU A 453 -16.04 17.90 -2.31
N ASP A 454 -15.27 18.65 -3.06
CA ASP A 454 -15.54 20.06 -3.31
C ASP A 454 -16.87 20.28 -4.04
N TYR A 455 -17.20 19.40 -5.01
CA TYR A 455 -18.48 19.46 -5.70
C TYR A 455 -19.67 19.14 -4.77
N PHE A 456 -19.54 18.07 -3.98
CA PHE A 456 -20.62 17.65 -3.08
C PHE A 456 -20.82 18.59 -1.90
N LYS A 457 -19.82 19.34 -1.46
CA LYS A 457 -19.93 20.42 -0.44
C LYS A 457 -20.78 21.60 -0.91
N LEU A 458 -20.91 21.80 -2.23
CA LEU A 458 -21.70 22.90 -2.77
C LEU A 458 -23.19 22.73 -2.46
N ASP A 459 -23.86 23.87 -2.15
CA ASP A 459 -25.32 23.92 -2.18
C ASP A 459 -25.81 23.39 -3.54
N PRO A 460 -26.80 22.49 -3.60
CA PRO A 460 -27.28 21.92 -4.85
C PRO A 460 -27.66 22.96 -5.93
N LEU A 461 -28.09 24.17 -5.53
CA LEU A 461 -28.36 25.26 -6.48
C LEU A 461 -27.13 25.78 -7.19
N LEU A 462 -25.94 25.63 -6.58
CA LEU A 462 -24.68 26.10 -7.14
C LEU A 462 -24.00 25.04 -8.03
N ARG A 463 -24.37 23.77 -7.90
CA ARG A 463 -23.74 22.64 -8.61
C ARG A 463 -23.79 22.80 -10.13
N GLN A 464 -24.84 23.45 -10.67
CA GLN A 464 -24.98 23.74 -12.10
C GLN A 464 -23.79 24.56 -12.69
N PHE A 465 -23.15 25.38 -11.88
CA PHE A 465 -22.02 26.21 -12.30
C PHE A 465 -20.67 25.52 -12.18
N HIS A 466 -20.61 24.33 -11.57
CA HIS A 466 -19.40 23.61 -11.22
C HIS A 466 -19.36 22.17 -11.74
N GLN A 467 -20.18 21.83 -12.74
CA GLN A 467 -20.25 20.49 -13.32
C GLN A 467 -18.88 19.97 -13.81
N ASN A 468 -18.01 20.87 -14.23
CA ASN A 468 -16.65 20.53 -14.64
C ASN A 468 -15.82 19.87 -13.52
N LYS A 469 -16.01 20.23 -12.25
CA LYS A 469 -15.34 19.55 -11.13
C LYS A 469 -15.72 18.06 -11.07
N PHE A 470 -16.96 17.74 -11.36
CA PHE A 470 -17.44 16.37 -11.36
C PHE A 470 -16.93 15.55 -12.56
N THR A 471 -16.79 16.19 -13.75
CA THR A 471 -16.42 15.49 -14.98
C THR A 471 -14.94 15.52 -15.30
N PHE A 472 -14.16 16.40 -14.65
CA PHE A 472 -12.75 16.63 -14.97
C PHE A 472 -11.87 15.40 -14.78
N SER A 473 -12.14 14.60 -13.75
CA SER A 473 -11.39 13.38 -13.46
C SER A 473 -11.32 12.42 -14.64
N MET A 474 -12.38 12.34 -15.45
CA MET A 474 -12.42 11.47 -16.63
C MET A 474 -11.52 11.93 -17.79
N MET A 475 -10.99 13.16 -17.75
CA MET A 475 -10.05 13.65 -18.76
C MET A 475 -8.68 12.99 -18.67
N TYR A 476 -8.26 12.57 -17.46
CA TYR A 476 -6.96 11.94 -17.20
C TYR A 476 -7.10 10.55 -16.55
N TYR A 477 -8.33 10.07 -16.35
CA TYR A 477 -8.60 8.81 -15.64
C TYR A 477 -7.82 7.62 -16.20
N TYR A 478 -7.62 7.55 -17.52
CA TYR A 478 -6.97 6.41 -18.19
C TYR A 478 -5.44 6.56 -18.31
N ASP A 479 -4.86 7.56 -17.70
CA ASP A 479 -3.40 7.73 -17.66
C ASP A 479 -2.75 6.75 -16.67
N GLU A 480 -3.48 6.36 -15.62
CA GLU A 480 -3.05 5.46 -14.56
C GLU A 480 -4.15 4.45 -14.18
N ASN A 481 -3.79 3.42 -13.42
CA ASN A 481 -4.75 2.51 -12.79
C ASN A 481 -5.18 3.10 -11.45
N PHE A 482 -6.30 3.79 -11.40
CA PHE A 482 -6.70 4.56 -10.24
C PHE A 482 -7.53 3.79 -9.22
N MET A 483 -7.22 3.99 -7.93
CA MET A 483 -8.06 3.70 -6.79
C MET A 483 -8.67 5.01 -6.28
N LEU A 484 -9.97 5.03 -6.02
CA LEU A 484 -10.72 6.20 -5.55
C LEU A 484 -10.70 6.22 -4.02
N PRO A 485 -9.91 7.10 -3.36
CA PRO A 485 -9.81 7.11 -1.92
C PRO A 485 -10.84 8.07 -1.29
N LEU A 486 -11.64 7.58 -0.37
CA LEU A 486 -12.21 8.35 0.71
C LEU A 486 -11.56 7.85 2.01
N SER A 487 -10.31 8.22 2.19
CA SER A 487 -9.39 7.70 3.19
C SER A 487 -9.52 8.36 4.56
N HIS A 488 -8.73 7.88 5.52
CA HIS A 488 -8.61 8.44 6.86
C HIS A 488 -8.26 9.93 6.85
N ASP A 489 -7.42 10.39 5.91
CA ASP A 489 -6.99 11.79 5.82
C ASP A 489 -8.13 12.77 5.61
N GLU A 490 -9.24 12.32 5.02
CA GLU A 490 -10.36 13.20 4.72
C GLU A 490 -11.29 13.46 5.90
N VAL A 491 -11.11 12.76 7.02
CA VAL A 491 -12.01 12.84 8.19
C VAL A 491 -11.30 13.18 9.50
N VAL A 492 -10.13 13.84 9.40
CA VAL A 492 -9.28 14.24 10.53
C VAL A 492 -8.90 15.73 10.49
N HIS A 493 -8.30 16.24 11.57
CA HIS A 493 -7.62 17.53 11.64
C HIS A 493 -8.44 18.75 11.17
N GLY A 494 -9.70 18.83 11.56
CA GLY A 494 -10.58 19.95 11.21
C GLY A 494 -11.19 19.87 9.82
N LYS A 495 -11.01 18.73 9.12
CA LYS A 495 -11.63 18.49 7.81
C LYS A 495 -13.11 18.12 7.89
N SER A 496 -13.64 17.84 9.07
CA SER A 496 -14.99 17.37 9.38
C SER A 496 -15.28 15.92 8.94
N PRO A 497 -16.14 15.17 9.64
CA PRO A 497 -16.58 13.86 9.18
C PRO A 497 -17.36 13.98 7.86
N MET A 498 -17.41 12.91 7.08
CA MET A 498 -17.96 12.93 5.71
C MET A 498 -19.38 13.50 5.65
N ILE A 499 -20.25 13.10 6.59
CA ILE A 499 -21.64 13.58 6.63
C ILE A 499 -21.78 15.10 6.87
N HIS A 500 -20.84 15.69 7.61
CA HIS A 500 -20.87 17.12 7.90
C HIS A 500 -20.22 18.00 6.82
N LYS A 501 -19.58 17.38 5.83
CA LYS A 501 -19.14 18.08 4.63
C LYS A 501 -20.31 18.42 3.69
N LEU A 502 -21.44 17.74 3.84
CA LEU A 502 -22.54 17.78 2.90
C LEU A 502 -23.62 18.80 3.33
N PRO A 503 -24.20 19.56 2.39
CA PRO A 503 -25.18 20.58 2.68
C PRO A 503 -26.57 20.01 2.99
N GLY A 504 -27.43 20.87 3.58
CA GLY A 504 -28.82 20.60 3.82
C GLY A 504 -29.15 20.13 5.22
N ASP A 505 -30.41 19.73 5.41
CA ASP A 505 -30.88 19.09 6.62
C ASP A 505 -30.38 17.67 6.79
N GLU A 506 -30.74 16.97 7.85
CA GLU A 506 -30.28 15.63 8.14
C GLU A 506 -30.58 14.64 6.99
N TRP A 507 -31.83 14.64 6.51
CA TRP A 507 -32.22 13.76 5.41
C TRP A 507 -31.43 14.06 4.14
N GLN A 508 -31.27 15.34 3.79
CA GLN A 508 -30.50 15.76 2.62
C GLN A 508 -29.01 15.37 2.72
N LYS A 509 -28.41 15.44 3.90
CA LYS A 509 -27.04 14.98 4.13
C LYS A 509 -26.90 13.48 3.86
N PHE A 510 -27.79 12.67 4.39
CA PHE A 510 -27.79 11.22 4.10
C PHE A 510 -28.12 10.92 2.65
N ALA A 511 -29.02 11.65 2.01
CA ALA A 511 -29.31 11.52 0.59
C ALA A 511 -28.06 11.85 -0.26
N ASN A 512 -27.35 12.92 0.07
CA ASN A 512 -26.08 13.26 -0.57
C ASN A 512 -24.99 12.18 -0.33
N LEU A 513 -24.91 11.55 0.86
CA LEU A 513 -23.98 10.43 1.11
C LEU A 513 -24.31 9.22 0.23
N ARG A 514 -25.58 8.82 0.18
CA ARG A 514 -26.00 7.71 -0.69
C ARG A 514 -25.71 8.01 -2.15
N LEU A 515 -25.94 9.25 -2.59
CA LEU A 515 -25.63 9.69 -3.95
C LEU A 515 -24.12 9.69 -4.23
N LEU A 516 -23.29 10.21 -3.31
CA LEU A 516 -21.83 10.19 -3.39
C LEU A 516 -21.32 8.77 -3.52
N TYR A 517 -21.79 7.85 -2.70
CA TYR A 517 -21.37 6.45 -2.74
C TYR A 517 -21.87 5.73 -3.99
N THR A 518 -23.09 6.04 -4.46
CA THR A 518 -23.58 5.53 -5.75
C THR A 518 -22.67 5.97 -6.89
N TYR A 519 -22.28 7.24 -6.91
CA TYR A 519 -21.29 7.75 -7.87
C TYR A 519 -19.94 7.03 -7.74
N MET A 520 -19.39 6.94 -6.55
CA MET A 520 -18.10 6.30 -6.31
C MET A 520 -18.09 4.84 -6.77
N TRP A 521 -19.13 4.05 -6.42
CA TRP A 521 -19.21 2.63 -6.80
C TRP A 521 -19.45 2.43 -8.29
N THR A 522 -20.07 3.38 -8.96
CA THR A 522 -20.30 3.33 -10.41
C THR A 522 -19.24 4.02 -11.25
N HIS A 523 -18.42 4.92 -10.69
CA HIS A 523 -17.25 5.46 -11.36
C HIS A 523 -16.23 4.35 -11.67
N PRO A 524 -15.47 4.37 -12.78
CA PRO A 524 -14.37 3.43 -12.99
C PRO A 524 -13.34 3.48 -11.85
N GLY A 525 -12.61 2.38 -11.62
CA GLY A 525 -11.52 2.29 -10.63
C GLY A 525 -11.85 1.46 -9.39
N ALA A 526 -10.82 1.11 -8.65
CA ALA A 526 -10.94 0.48 -7.33
C ALA A 526 -11.53 1.47 -6.31
N LYS A 527 -12.21 0.97 -5.29
CA LYS A 527 -12.87 1.79 -4.24
C LYS A 527 -12.14 1.61 -2.93
N LEU A 528 -11.88 2.71 -2.22
CA LEU A 528 -11.36 2.66 -0.86
C LEU A 528 -12.21 3.56 0.04
N LEU A 529 -12.73 2.99 1.12
CA LEU A 529 -13.57 3.67 2.08
C LEU A 529 -13.02 3.45 3.49
N PHE A 530 -12.72 4.56 4.18
CA PHE A 530 -12.26 4.51 5.56
C PHE A 530 -13.38 4.17 6.53
N MET A 531 -13.04 3.37 7.56
CA MET A 531 -13.95 2.93 8.61
C MET A 531 -14.79 4.05 9.23
N GLY A 532 -16.07 3.77 9.49
CA GLY A 532 -17.04 4.73 10.03
C GLY A 532 -17.78 5.53 8.96
N ASN A 533 -17.23 5.69 7.76
CA ASN A 533 -17.90 6.37 6.66
C ASN A 533 -19.08 5.55 6.12
N GLU A 534 -19.03 4.22 6.22
CA GLU A 534 -20.07 3.31 5.76
C GLU A 534 -21.40 3.45 6.52
N PHE A 535 -21.34 3.99 7.73
CA PHE A 535 -22.55 4.31 8.51
C PHE A 535 -22.69 5.80 8.84
N GLY A 536 -21.87 6.67 8.21
CA GLY A 536 -21.99 8.12 8.35
C GLY A 536 -21.61 8.62 9.76
N GLN A 537 -20.44 8.22 10.28
CA GLN A 537 -19.92 8.72 11.55
C GLN A 537 -20.03 10.24 11.63
N THR A 538 -20.49 10.77 12.78
CA THR A 538 -20.80 12.20 12.98
C THR A 538 -19.66 13.00 13.62
N THR A 539 -18.59 12.33 14.06
CA THR A 539 -17.38 12.96 14.60
C THR A 539 -16.19 12.68 13.68
N GLU A 540 -15.22 13.58 13.66
CA GLU A 540 -13.93 13.29 13.06
C GLU A 540 -13.34 12.02 13.68
N TRP A 541 -12.57 11.27 12.86
CA TRP A 541 -11.85 10.15 13.39
C TRP A 541 -10.81 10.60 14.42
N ASN A 542 -10.75 9.88 15.52
CA ASN A 542 -9.78 10.09 16.58
C ASN A 542 -9.19 8.75 16.98
N TYR A 543 -7.87 8.59 16.79
CA TYR A 543 -7.15 7.35 17.13
C TYR A 543 -7.25 6.95 18.61
N LYS A 544 -7.58 7.90 19.51
CA LYS A 544 -7.74 7.68 20.95
C LYS A 544 -9.10 7.10 21.36
N SER A 545 -10.07 7.10 20.47
CA SER A 545 -11.42 6.60 20.73
C SER A 545 -11.85 5.56 19.70
N GLU A 546 -12.76 4.68 20.07
CA GLU A 546 -13.41 3.80 19.10
C GLU A 546 -14.41 4.57 18.21
N LEU A 547 -14.82 3.95 17.10
CA LEU A 547 -15.92 4.42 16.29
C LEU A 547 -17.21 4.51 17.12
N ASN A 548 -18.07 5.47 16.80
CA ASN A 548 -19.35 5.63 17.51
C ASN A 548 -20.39 4.60 17.04
N TRP A 549 -20.19 3.35 17.42
CA TRP A 549 -21.09 2.24 17.08
C TRP A 549 -22.52 2.43 17.55
N SER A 550 -22.79 3.31 18.55
CA SER A 550 -24.13 3.61 19.01
C SER A 550 -25.00 4.31 17.95
N LEU A 551 -24.40 4.90 16.92
CA LEU A 551 -25.13 5.49 15.79
C LEU A 551 -25.99 4.45 15.05
N LEU A 552 -25.58 3.19 15.04
CA LEU A 552 -26.33 2.11 14.37
C LEU A 552 -27.70 1.80 15.00
N GLN A 553 -28.03 2.35 16.19
CA GLN A 553 -29.38 2.31 16.74
C GLN A 553 -30.37 3.19 15.97
N PHE A 554 -29.86 4.18 15.19
CA PHE A 554 -30.68 5.07 14.37
C PHE A 554 -30.79 4.54 12.94
N ASP A 555 -31.99 4.56 12.40
CA ASP A 555 -32.27 4.02 11.05
C ASP A 555 -31.45 4.69 9.96
N ALA A 556 -31.24 6.01 10.01
CA ALA A 556 -30.45 6.72 9.02
C ALA A 556 -29.04 6.14 8.86
N HIS A 557 -28.37 5.85 9.96
CA HIS A 557 -27.02 5.30 9.99
C HIS A 557 -27.00 3.80 9.63
N ARG A 558 -27.92 3.04 10.20
CA ARG A 558 -28.01 1.60 9.96
C ARG A 558 -28.33 1.28 8.50
N LEU A 559 -29.30 2.01 7.91
CA LEU A 559 -29.72 1.79 6.53
C LEU A 559 -28.75 2.40 5.51
N LEU A 560 -27.95 3.42 5.87
CA LEU A 560 -26.80 3.84 5.06
C LEU A 560 -25.76 2.71 4.97
N LYS A 561 -25.48 2.02 6.09
CA LYS A 561 -24.60 0.84 6.10
C LYS A 561 -25.10 -0.24 5.15
N ASP A 562 -26.42 -0.50 5.16
CA ASP A 562 -27.04 -1.46 4.23
C ASP A 562 -26.91 -1.02 2.75
N CYS A 563 -26.99 0.28 2.47
CA CYS A 563 -26.73 0.83 1.13
C CYS A 563 -25.30 0.50 0.63
N ILE A 564 -24.27 0.68 1.47
CA ILE A 564 -22.88 0.30 1.13
C ILE A 564 -22.73 -1.20 0.90
N LYS A 565 -23.36 -2.00 1.75
CA LYS A 565 -23.38 -3.46 1.61
C LYS A 565 -23.95 -3.88 0.25
N ASP A 566 -25.06 -3.31 -0.16
CA ASP A 566 -25.71 -3.62 -1.43
C ASP A 566 -24.90 -3.09 -2.63
N LEU A 567 -24.26 -1.92 -2.51
CA LEU A 567 -23.31 -1.42 -3.52
C LEU A 567 -22.09 -2.35 -3.69
N ASN A 568 -21.57 -2.91 -2.60
CA ASN A 568 -20.51 -3.94 -2.65
C ASN A 568 -21.01 -5.24 -3.31
N GLY A 569 -22.26 -5.63 -3.01
CA GLY A 569 -22.91 -6.75 -3.68
C GLY A 569 -23.04 -6.53 -5.19
N LEU A 570 -23.50 -5.35 -5.57
CA LEU A 570 -23.65 -4.93 -6.96
C LEU A 570 -22.30 -4.91 -7.71
N LEU A 571 -21.27 -4.33 -7.08
CA LEU A 571 -19.91 -4.31 -7.65
C LEU A 571 -19.42 -5.72 -8.00
N LYS A 572 -19.69 -6.71 -7.15
CA LYS A 572 -19.28 -8.10 -7.37
C LYS A 572 -20.16 -8.81 -8.40
N ALA A 573 -21.45 -8.47 -8.47
CA ALA A 573 -22.41 -9.12 -9.35
C ALA A 573 -22.34 -8.60 -10.80
N GLU A 574 -22.03 -7.31 -11.00
CA GLU A 574 -22.14 -6.65 -12.30
C GLU A 574 -20.78 -6.47 -12.98
N PRO A 575 -20.46 -7.28 -14.00
CA PRO A 575 -19.17 -7.25 -14.70
C PRO A 575 -18.81 -5.88 -15.29
N ALA A 576 -19.80 -5.08 -15.68
CA ALA A 576 -19.59 -3.72 -16.21
C ALA A 576 -18.87 -2.80 -15.22
N LEU A 577 -18.98 -3.06 -13.91
CA LEU A 577 -18.38 -2.19 -12.90
C LEU A 577 -16.87 -2.42 -12.70
N TYR A 578 -16.33 -3.59 -13.13
CA TYR A 578 -14.93 -3.92 -12.85
C TYR A 578 -14.14 -4.49 -14.03
N GLN A 579 -14.77 -5.22 -14.98
CA GLN A 579 -14.02 -5.95 -16.03
C GLN A 579 -13.18 -5.05 -16.93
N GLN A 580 -13.60 -3.80 -17.14
CA GLN A 580 -12.95 -2.82 -18.00
C GLN A 580 -12.76 -1.48 -17.24
N GLN A 581 -12.51 -1.57 -15.93
CA GLN A 581 -12.44 -0.36 -15.08
C GLN A 581 -11.23 0.52 -15.39
N PHE A 582 -10.17 -0.01 -15.98
CA PHE A 582 -8.98 0.74 -16.39
C PHE A 582 -8.83 0.83 -17.93
N ASP A 583 -9.90 0.51 -18.67
CA ASP A 583 -9.93 0.58 -20.13
C ASP A 583 -10.96 1.64 -20.58
N PRO A 584 -10.62 2.58 -21.47
CA PRO A 584 -11.58 3.55 -22.01
C PRO A 584 -12.86 2.93 -22.58
N ALA A 585 -12.79 1.68 -23.05
CA ALA A 585 -13.95 0.95 -23.53
C ALA A 585 -15.01 0.70 -22.43
N GLY A 586 -14.64 0.76 -21.15
CA GLY A 586 -15.51 0.47 -20.00
C GLY A 586 -16.44 1.62 -19.59
N PHE A 587 -16.31 2.82 -20.19
CA PHE A 587 -17.09 3.99 -19.80
C PHE A 587 -17.55 4.80 -21.02
N GLU A 588 -18.73 5.44 -20.90
CA GLU A 588 -19.26 6.33 -21.93
C GLU A 588 -20.17 7.39 -21.28
N TRP A 589 -19.87 8.67 -21.46
CA TRP A 589 -20.83 9.72 -21.18
C TRP A 589 -22.01 9.62 -22.15
N VAL A 590 -23.24 9.65 -21.63
CA VAL A 590 -24.47 9.60 -22.44
C VAL A 590 -25.07 10.98 -22.56
N ASP A 591 -25.18 11.69 -21.44
CA ASP A 591 -25.79 13.02 -21.42
C ASP A 591 -25.14 13.87 -20.32
N LEU A 592 -24.61 15.03 -20.73
CA LEU A 592 -24.02 16.07 -19.90
C LEU A 592 -24.62 17.46 -20.18
N ASP A 593 -25.65 17.53 -21.04
CA ASP A 593 -26.17 18.81 -21.54
C ASP A 593 -27.15 19.47 -20.57
N HIS A 594 -27.68 18.70 -19.61
CA HIS A 594 -28.63 19.16 -18.59
C HIS A 594 -27.96 19.84 -17.39
N ARG A 595 -27.15 20.87 -17.63
CA ARG A 595 -26.41 21.57 -16.56
C ARG A 595 -27.31 22.27 -15.56
N ALA A 596 -28.38 22.94 -16.04
CA ALA A 596 -29.34 23.64 -15.18
C ALA A 596 -30.09 22.71 -14.23
N GLU A 597 -30.40 21.52 -14.71
CA GLU A 597 -31.09 20.47 -13.95
C GLU A 597 -30.11 19.63 -13.13
N THR A 598 -28.82 19.71 -13.43
CA THR A 598 -27.74 18.99 -12.79
C THR A 598 -27.99 17.47 -12.75
N VAL A 599 -28.42 16.94 -13.89
CA VAL A 599 -28.59 15.50 -14.15
C VAL A 599 -27.44 15.01 -15.01
N MET A 600 -26.82 13.91 -14.62
CA MET A 600 -25.69 13.30 -15.34
C MET A 600 -26.01 11.86 -15.67
N VAL A 601 -25.70 11.47 -16.91
CA VAL A 601 -25.99 10.13 -17.40
C VAL A 601 -24.73 9.55 -18.05
N PHE A 602 -24.34 8.36 -17.60
CA PHE A 602 -23.23 7.62 -18.18
C PHE A 602 -23.48 6.11 -18.20
N LYS A 603 -22.72 5.41 -19.02
CA LYS A 603 -22.70 3.95 -19.06
C LYS A 603 -21.44 3.40 -18.43
N ARG A 604 -21.62 2.31 -17.71
CA ARG A 604 -20.57 1.35 -17.42
C ARG A 604 -20.71 0.19 -18.38
N LYS A 605 -19.64 -0.15 -19.06
CA LYS A 605 -19.69 -1.15 -20.16
C LYS A 605 -18.91 -2.39 -19.78
N GLY A 606 -19.57 -3.54 -19.90
CA GLY A 606 -18.94 -4.84 -19.77
C GLY A 606 -18.24 -5.27 -21.06
N LYS A 607 -17.58 -6.43 -21.02
CA LYS A 607 -17.06 -7.06 -22.24
C LYS A 607 -18.19 -7.54 -23.16
N LYS A 608 -19.36 -7.80 -22.61
CA LYS A 608 -20.57 -8.14 -23.33
C LYS A 608 -21.57 -6.98 -23.20
N LYS A 609 -22.29 -6.68 -24.28
CA LYS A 609 -23.29 -5.59 -24.27
C LYS A 609 -24.46 -5.83 -23.32
N GLU A 610 -24.76 -7.08 -23.05
CA GLU A 610 -25.81 -7.48 -22.10
C GLU A 610 -25.47 -7.04 -20.66
N ASP A 611 -24.16 -6.92 -20.35
CA ASP A 611 -23.67 -6.51 -19.04
C ASP A 611 -23.68 -4.98 -18.85
N ASP A 612 -23.87 -4.17 -19.92
CA ASP A 612 -23.83 -2.71 -19.84
C ASP A 612 -24.86 -2.17 -18.86
N LEU A 613 -24.47 -1.24 -18.01
CA LEU A 613 -25.33 -0.52 -17.08
C LEU A 613 -25.46 0.93 -17.48
N LEU A 614 -26.66 1.49 -17.25
CA LEU A 614 -26.91 2.94 -17.37
C LEU A 614 -27.05 3.53 -15.97
N VAL A 615 -26.22 4.52 -15.67
CA VAL A 615 -26.21 5.24 -14.39
C VAL A 615 -26.74 6.64 -14.60
N ILE A 616 -27.69 7.05 -13.77
CA ILE A 616 -28.32 8.36 -13.83
C ILE A 616 -28.26 8.98 -12.44
N LEU A 617 -27.65 10.16 -12.32
CA LEU A 617 -27.45 10.87 -11.07
C LEU A 617 -28.17 12.21 -11.11
N ASN A 618 -29.13 12.42 -10.20
CA ASN A 618 -29.80 13.70 -9.99
C ASN A 618 -29.19 14.40 -8.77
N MET A 619 -28.40 15.44 -9.03
CA MET A 619 -27.66 16.17 -8.00
C MET A 619 -28.48 17.28 -7.31
N THR A 620 -29.79 17.35 -7.59
CA THR A 620 -30.70 18.39 -7.04
C THR A 620 -31.75 17.80 -6.12
N PRO A 621 -32.26 18.59 -5.15
CA PRO A 621 -33.36 18.16 -4.27
C PRO A 621 -34.74 18.26 -4.97
N VAL A 622 -34.81 18.02 -6.26
CA VAL A 622 -36.03 18.11 -7.09
C VAL A 622 -36.24 16.76 -7.79
N VAL A 623 -37.41 16.17 -7.55
CA VAL A 623 -37.84 14.96 -8.28
C VAL A 623 -38.05 15.33 -9.76
N ARG A 624 -37.59 14.45 -10.67
CA ARG A 624 -37.76 14.60 -12.11
C ARG A 624 -38.61 13.44 -12.63
N ASN A 625 -39.89 13.72 -12.93
CA ASN A 625 -40.76 12.72 -13.52
C ASN A 625 -40.65 12.74 -15.04
N ASP A 626 -40.86 11.55 -15.66
CA ASP A 626 -40.84 11.35 -17.10
C ASP A 626 -39.57 11.93 -17.80
N TRP A 627 -38.44 11.81 -17.14
CA TRP A 627 -37.17 12.30 -17.68
C TRP A 627 -36.77 11.46 -18.90
N MET A 628 -36.60 12.13 -20.03
CA MET A 628 -36.34 11.48 -21.28
C MET A 628 -34.84 11.31 -21.55
N ILE A 629 -34.41 10.08 -21.81
CA ILE A 629 -33.01 9.76 -22.13
C ILE A 629 -32.98 8.99 -23.46
N GLU A 630 -32.05 9.35 -24.35
CA GLU A 630 -31.77 8.58 -25.56
C GLU A 630 -30.45 7.82 -25.40
N VAL A 631 -30.50 6.51 -25.58
CA VAL A 631 -29.34 5.62 -25.41
C VAL A 631 -29.12 4.79 -26.67
N SER A 632 -27.84 4.46 -26.93
CA SER A 632 -27.45 3.54 -28.00
C SER A 632 -27.06 2.18 -27.44
N GLY A 633 -27.17 1.13 -28.26
CA GLY A 633 -26.61 -0.20 -27.96
C GLY A 633 -27.64 -1.25 -27.56
N LYS A 634 -28.26 -1.16 -26.38
CA LYS A 634 -29.30 -2.10 -25.90
C LYS A 634 -30.45 -1.34 -25.25
N PRO A 635 -31.65 -1.98 -25.15
CA PRO A 635 -32.70 -1.48 -24.26
C PRO A 635 -32.33 -1.70 -22.80
N TYR A 636 -32.86 -0.86 -21.91
CA TYR A 636 -32.81 -1.01 -20.47
C TYR A 636 -34.21 -1.30 -19.96
N GLN A 637 -34.35 -2.27 -19.06
CA GLN A 637 -35.67 -2.82 -18.68
C GLN A 637 -35.89 -2.89 -17.18
N GLU A 638 -34.83 -2.80 -16.39
CA GLU A 638 -34.88 -2.99 -14.93
C GLU A 638 -34.07 -1.91 -14.21
N GLU A 639 -34.65 -1.36 -13.12
CA GLU A 639 -33.95 -0.56 -12.12
C GLU A 639 -33.37 -1.54 -11.08
N ILE A 640 -32.05 -1.78 -11.15
CA ILE A 640 -31.35 -2.72 -10.27
C ILE A 640 -30.85 -2.08 -8.97
N PHE A 641 -30.82 -0.75 -8.90
CA PHE A 641 -30.43 0.01 -7.72
C PHE A 641 -31.03 1.41 -7.75
N ASN A 642 -31.50 1.86 -6.57
CA ASN A 642 -32.01 3.20 -6.36
C ASN A 642 -31.57 3.69 -4.98
N SER A 643 -30.73 4.72 -4.92
CA SER A 643 -30.19 5.24 -3.67
C SER A 643 -31.23 5.93 -2.78
N ASP A 644 -32.40 6.29 -3.32
CA ASP A 644 -33.54 6.87 -2.56
C ASP A 644 -34.57 5.83 -2.15
N SER A 645 -34.26 4.55 -2.26
CA SER A 645 -35.14 3.50 -1.76
C SER A 645 -35.33 3.63 -0.24
N ALA A 646 -36.55 3.34 0.22
CA ALA A 646 -36.91 3.34 1.66
C ALA A 646 -36.03 2.36 2.47
N ILE A 647 -35.51 1.28 1.85
CA ILE A 647 -34.59 0.33 2.51
C ILE A 647 -33.25 0.96 2.88
N TYR A 648 -32.91 2.14 2.34
CA TYR A 648 -31.69 2.90 2.65
C TYR A 648 -32.00 4.24 3.34
N TRP A 649 -33.17 4.37 3.96
CA TRP A 649 -33.67 5.63 4.56
C TRP A 649 -33.89 6.74 3.51
N GLY A 650 -34.22 6.38 2.28
CA GLY A 650 -34.70 7.27 1.24
C GLY A 650 -36.21 7.52 1.40
N THR A 651 -36.79 8.33 0.50
CA THR A 651 -38.24 8.54 0.47
C THR A 651 -38.99 7.28 0.03
N GLY A 652 -38.44 6.52 -0.89
CA GLY A 652 -39.06 5.39 -1.52
C GLY A 652 -40.24 5.74 -2.43
N ASP A 653 -40.47 7.04 -2.67
CA ASP A 653 -41.63 7.53 -3.45
C ASP A 653 -41.37 7.46 -4.96
N VAL A 654 -40.11 7.45 -5.38
CA VAL A 654 -39.69 7.51 -6.78
C VAL A 654 -38.94 6.24 -7.18
N PHE A 655 -39.57 5.47 -8.07
CA PHE A 655 -39.00 4.22 -8.58
C PHE A 655 -39.54 3.93 -9.99
N ASN A 656 -38.90 3.01 -10.72
CA ASN A 656 -39.19 2.69 -12.10
C ASN A 656 -39.51 1.19 -12.26
N PRO A 657 -40.72 0.72 -11.85
CA PRO A 657 -41.05 -0.70 -11.84
C PRO A 657 -41.24 -1.30 -13.25
N GLU A 658 -41.59 -0.46 -14.22
CA GLU A 658 -41.83 -0.86 -15.61
C GLU A 658 -41.07 0.10 -16.55
N LEU A 659 -39.78 -0.19 -16.77
CA LEU A 659 -39.00 0.55 -17.75
C LEU A 659 -39.35 0.13 -19.15
N ARG A 660 -39.71 1.11 -20.00
CA ARG A 660 -39.99 0.85 -21.43
C ARG A 660 -38.99 1.61 -22.30
N SER A 661 -38.16 0.80 -22.99
CA SER A 661 -37.26 1.33 -23.99
C SER A 661 -37.98 1.29 -25.37
N VAL A 662 -38.21 2.46 -25.94
CA VAL A 662 -38.84 2.60 -27.25
C VAL A 662 -37.74 2.66 -28.31
N LEU A 663 -37.75 1.75 -29.28
CA LEU A 663 -36.80 1.74 -30.40
C LEU A 663 -37.08 2.92 -31.32
N LEU A 664 -36.08 3.82 -31.46
CA LEU A 664 -36.14 4.98 -32.37
C LEU A 664 -35.50 4.66 -33.73
N ASP A 665 -34.38 3.97 -33.73
CA ASP A 665 -33.62 3.63 -34.92
C ASP A 665 -33.05 2.20 -34.80
N LYS A 666 -33.51 1.32 -35.69
CA LYS A 666 -33.10 -0.08 -35.73
C LYS A 666 -31.64 -0.26 -36.21
N GLY A 667 -31.21 0.59 -37.14
CA GLY A 667 -29.87 0.50 -37.72
C GLY A 667 -28.79 0.91 -36.72
N GLN A 668 -29.05 1.99 -35.98
CA GLN A 668 -28.18 2.51 -34.94
C GLN A 668 -28.44 1.90 -33.55
N LYS A 669 -29.48 1.04 -33.41
CA LYS A 669 -29.91 0.51 -32.10
C LYS A 669 -30.11 1.63 -31.10
N LYS A 670 -30.81 2.70 -31.50
CA LYS A 670 -31.08 3.87 -30.64
C LYS A 670 -32.44 3.68 -29.96
N TYR A 671 -32.49 3.90 -28.66
CA TYR A 671 -33.66 3.73 -27.82
C TYR A 671 -33.96 5.01 -27.06
N ARG A 672 -35.23 5.27 -26.75
CA ARG A 672 -35.69 6.31 -25.84
C ARG A 672 -36.28 5.66 -24.59
N LEU A 673 -35.85 6.17 -23.42
CA LEU A 673 -36.41 5.80 -22.11
C LEU A 673 -37.08 7.01 -21.49
N LEU A 674 -38.15 6.77 -20.73
CA LEU A 674 -38.72 7.71 -19.78
C LEU A 674 -38.50 7.13 -18.40
N VAL A 675 -37.87 7.92 -17.52
CA VAL A 675 -37.50 7.48 -16.17
C VAL A 675 -37.89 8.55 -15.15
N ASN A 676 -38.23 8.10 -13.96
CA ASN A 676 -38.41 9.00 -12.81
C ASN A 676 -37.10 9.04 -12.01
N LEU A 677 -36.64 10.25 -11.68
CA LEU A 677 -35.41 10.47 -10.96
C LEU A 677 -35.68 10.99 -9.58
N PRO A 678 -35.22 10.32 -8.52
CA PRO A 678 -35.42 10.79 -7.15
C PRO A 678 -34.58 12.05 -6.89
N ALA A 679 -35.02 12.84 -5.92
CA ALA A 679 -34.27 14.00 -5.44
C ALA A 679 -32.96 13.56 -4.74
N LEU A 680 -31.85 14.24 -5.05
CA LEU A 680 -30.52 13.88 -4.49
C LEU A 680 -30.24 12.38 -4.56
N GLY A 681 -30.57 11.75 -5.68
CA GLY A 681 -30.51 10.31 -5.84
C GLY A 681 -29.86 9.84 -7.11
N GLY A 682 -29.36 8.62 -7.08
CA GLY A 682 -28.80 7.93 -8.23
C GLY A 682 -29.54 6.61 -8.46
N ILE A 683 -29.81 6.31 -9.73
CA ILE A 683 -30.39 5.02 -10.16
C ILE A 683 -29.45 4.30 -11.13
N ILE A 684 -29.51 2.98 -11.08
CA ILE A 684 -28.74 2.11 -11.99
C ILE A 684 -29.72 1.20 -12.72
N LEU A 685 -29.66 1.24 -14.03
CA LEU A 685 -30.53 0.47 -14.93
C LEU A 685 -29.76 -0.61 -15.69
N LYS A 686 -30.43 -1.76 -15.88
CA LYS A 686 -29.91 -2.91 -16.64
C LYS A 686 -30.78 -3.35 -17.78
#